data_b873511d2bd137f3adc8f236060d91be
#
_entry.id   b873511d2bd137f3adc8f236060d91be
#
_cell.length_a   1.000
_cell.length_b   1.000
_cell.length_c   1.000
_cell.angle_alpha   90.00
_cell.angle_beta   90.00
_cell.angle_gamma   90.00
#
_symmetry.space_group_name_H-M   'P 1'
#
loop_
_entity.id
_entity.type
_entity.pdbx_description
1 polymer ?
#
loop_
_entity_poly.entity_id
_entity_poly.type
_entity_poly.pdbx_seq_one_letter_code
_entity_poly.pdbx_strand_id
1 'polypeptide(L)'
;MSKINFANLFETYRQNVYPAMLECLATDLGVSAKSLDLIGVGYEFEGPSWVFPERDAIGNIIGLVRRFSNGKKCTVEGSKRGLTYVINPDFGKQKDRYTPGRHNWVKVSPGMPCPLCGRTKWCMVSAEDIDNPPAIICGTEEGSVCECGEGTYLHILRPEGIKNTHCETIIPATDLPILIVEGQTDVAAATDLGFVAIGRPSAKSVKLLMKMPLNNRPVAVIGENDAGAGEAGMESAYRTVCKLTAKAVQVMPIDGVKDLRLWIRAGLTRDLLLDIINNTPTVSSSDVFEDEVAHTVAKAWMEKELLVDEFPNIRLYKGQWLHYIDGRYQQEFDALLRGRLYRFLEGKQYQKIDGNGSIVLAPYKPSRAKISDIFDALNQWCPIMQDPPSWLDDKDHTDPVNLIPFRNGILNFDDYMNGQMTLLNPTPAFFNMNVVPYDFDPRLESKMWDDFLLDIFNGDQEKIDLLAEWMGYNCVPDMSHEKMMIFTGRPRSGKSTVLEALRHMLGYEQCCESTFQSLCGAFGLQPLVGTLAALIGDAKTPHARESDAALEKLLQIVGGDPVTINRKGITQMPTVQLKCRFTMAMNELPAFSDHANALEPRLNLLHFENSYIGREDRFLKTRLNKEADAGKIINFALRGLKRLRKNQVFTIPESSYALVDQFKVISNPIHEFAGECCKFATTQDEQKELCAVANDLYETWRHWCKANCRSAGIKPLFYSRFVASYPEIIKDRRRLNGVQRHVYLGVALTTEAVNLYLGS
;
A
#
# COMPACT_ATOMS: atom_id res chain seq x y z
N MET A 1 -21.91 -59.63 -19.91
CA MET A 1 -21.80 -58.94 -21.21
C MET A 1 -20.38 -58.33 -21.28
N SER A 2 -19.55 -58.72 -22.22
CA SER A 2 -18.21 -58.15 -22.45
C SER A 2 -18.39 -56.65 -22.78
N LYS A 3 -17.59 -55.78 -22.10
CA LYS A 3 -17.61 -54.33 -22.37
C LYS A 3 -17.29 -54.09 -23.86
N ILE A 4 -18.19 -53.50 -24.61
CA ILE A 4 -17.97 -53.16 -26.03
C ILE A 4 -16.75 -52.20 -26.12
N ASN A 5 -15.78 -52.61 -26.93
CA ASN A 5 -14.64 -51.73 -27.27
C ASN A 5 -15.05 -50.86 -28.46
N PHE A 6 -15.51 -49.63 -28.20
CA PHE A 6 -16.00 -48.71 -29.22
C PHE A 6 -14.92 -48.31 -30.21
N ALA A 7 -13.65 -48.27 -29.84
CA ALA A 7 -12.54 -47.96 -30.76
C ALA A 7 -12.41 -49.04 -31.83
N ASN A 8 -12.39 -50.32 -31.44
CA ASN A 8 -12.30 -51.45 -32.39
C ASN A 8 -13.55 -51.53 -33.28
N LEU A 9 -14.73 -51.36 -32.70
CA LEU A 9 -15.98 -51.36 -33.46
C LEU A 9 -16.03 -50.20 -34.48
N PHE A 10 -15.52 -49.03 -34.11
CA PHE A 10 -15.43 -47.89 -35.00
C PHE A 10 -14.47 -48.14 -36.15
N GLU A 11 -13.31 -48.73 -35.91
CA GLU A 11 -12.35 -49.09 -36.95
C GLU A 11 -12.98 -50.01 -38.01
N THR A 12 -13.78 -50.99 -37.59
CA THR A 12 -14.55 -51.84 -38.51
C THR A 12 -15.51 -50.99 -39.38
N TYR A 13 -16.22 -50.08 -38.78
CA TYR A 13 -17.15 -49.20 -39.56
C TYR A 13 -16.38 -48.20 -40.43
N ARG A 14 -15.21 -47.80 -40.06
CA ARG A 14 -14.32 -46.88 -40.83
C ARG A 14 -13.83 -47.54 -42.13
N GLN A 15 -13.46 -48.81 -42.04
CA GLN A 15 -13.01 -49.59 -43.21
C GLN A 15 -14.10 -49.82 -44.26
N ASN A 16 -15.36 -49.65 -43.87
CA ASN A 16 -16.51 -49.78 -44.76
C ASN A 16 -16.78 -48.56 -45.62
N VAL A 17 -16.04 -47.45 -45.41
CA VAL A 17 -16.28 -46.18 -46.09
C VAL A 17 -15.45 -46.09 -47.37
N TYR A 18 -16.11 -45.97 -48.53
CA TYR A 18 -15.45 -45.70 -49.79
C TYR A 18 -15.57 -44.22 -50.19
N PRO A 19 -14.66 -43.64 -50.92
CA PRO A 19 -14.68 -42.21 -51.30
C PRO A 19 -16.00 -41.75 -51.92
N ALA A 20 -16.57 -42.55 -52.82
CA ALA A 20 -17.85 -42.22 -53.46
C ALA A 20 -19.03 -42.16 -52.48
N MET A 21 -19.05 -43.01 -51.43
CA MET A 21 -20.06 -42.96 -50.41
C MET A 21 -19.93 -41.70 -49.53
N LEU A 22 -18.70 -41.32 -49.28
CA LEU A 22 -18.38 -40.12 -48.45
C LEU A 22 -18.79 -38.84 -49.20
N GLU A 23 -18.60 -38.80 -50.52
CA GLU A 23 -19.05 -37.69 -51.37
C GLU A 23 -20.61 -37.58 -51.42
N CYS A 24 -21.30 -38.73 -51.45
CA CYS A 24 -22.75 -38.70 -51.32
C CYS A 24 -23.22 -38.10 -49.97
N LEU A 25 -22.62 -38.53 -48.84
CA LEU A 25 -22.92 -37.98 -47.54
C LEU A 25 -22.59 -36.50 -47.46
N ALA A 26 -21.46 -36.08 -48.01
CA ALA A 26 -20.99 -34.73 -48.07
C ALA A 26 -22.00 -33.83 -48.80
N THR A 27 -22.51 -34.29 -49.93
CA THR A 27 -23.56 -33.61 -50.72
C THR A 27 -24.85 -33.45 -49.89
N ASP A 28 -25.33 -34.53 -49.26
CA ASP A 28 -26.54 -34.54 -48.44
C ASP A 28 -26.44 -33.58 -47.25
N LEU A 29 -25.27 -33.54 -46.63
CA LEU A 29 -25.03 -32.66 -45.48
C LEU A 29 -24.62 -31.25 -45.89
N GLY A 30 -24.15 -31.04 -47.10
CA GLY A 30 -23.65 -29.75 -47.63
C GLY A 30 -22.37 -29.32 -46.93
N VAL A 31 -21.46 -30.25 -46.79
CA VAL A 31 -20.08 -30.11 -46.26
C VAL A 31 -19.15 -30.85 -47.19
N SER A 32 -17.84 -30.68 -47.03
CA SER A 32 -16.86 -31.41 -47.89
C SER A 32 -16.67 -32.85 -47.40
N ALA A 33 -16.36 -33.78 -48.32
CA ALA A 33 -15.98 -35.12 -47.97
C ALA A 33 -14.66 -35.15 -47.12
N LYS A 34 -13.79 -34.20 -47.40
CA LYS A 34 -12.54 -34.01 -46.61
C LYS A 34 -12.79 -33.72 -45.14
N SER A 35 -13.71 -32.83 -44.80
CA SER A 35 -14.03 -32.51 -43.42
C SER A 35 -14.67 -33.66 -42.69
N LEU A 36 -15.54 -34.45 -43.39
CA LEU A 36 -16.10 -35.68 -42.84
C LEU A 36 -15.04 -36.77 -42.62
N ASP A 37 -14.06 -36.88 -43.49
CA ASP A 37 -12.94 -37.76 -43.32
C ASP A 37 -12.08 -37.40 -42.11
N LEU A 38 -11.79 -36.10 -41.91
CA LEU A 38 -11.01 -35.59 -40.77
C LEU A 38 -11.67 -35.83 -39.43
N ILE A 39 -12.98 -35.68 -39.27
CA ILE A 39 -13.67 -35.99 -38.02
C ILE A 39 -13.81 -37.51 -37.79
N GLY A 40 -13.63 -38.26 -38.83
CA GLY A 40 -13.74 -39.73 -38.89
C GLY A 40 -15.21 -40.18 -38.95
N VAL A 41 -15.65 -40.61 -40.12
CA VAL A 41 -16.99 -41.15 -40.30
C VAL A 41 -16.87 -42.61 -40.71
N GLY A 42 -17.68 -43.50 -40.12
CA GLY A 42 -17.80 -44.92 -40.46
C GLY A 42 -19.14 -45.23 -41.09
N TYR A 43 -19.30 -46.45 -41.65
CA TYR A 43 -20.58 -46.92 -42.19
C TYR A 43 -20.87 -48.37 -41.72
N GLU A 44 -22.11 -48.58 -41.27
CA GLU A 44 -22.60 -49.87 -40.84
C GLU A 44 -23.50 -50.44 -41.94
N PHE A 45 -23.21 -51.66 -42.46
CA PHE A 45 -23.97 -52.30 -43.53
C PHE A 45 -25.14 -53.11 -43.01
N GLU A 46 -25.08 -53.72 -41.83
CA GLU A 46 -26.14 -54.51 -41.25
C GLU A 46 -27.37 -53.69 -40.84
N GLY A 47 -27.19 -52.46 -40.47
CA GLY A 47 -28.25 -51.49 -40.24
C GLY A 47 -27.88 -50.20 -40.97
N PRO A 48 -28.10 -50.07 -42.30
CA PRO A 48 -27.52 -49.04 -43.15
C PRO A 48 -27.57 -47.66 -42.51
N SER A 49 -26.42 -47.24 -41.99
CA SER A 49 -26.32 -45.95 -41.27
C SER A 49 -24.87 -45.44 -41.25
N TRP A 50 -24.76 -44.12 -41.33
CA TRP A 50 -23.48 -43.44 -41.06
C TRP A 50 -23.16 -43.44 -39.57
N VAL A 51 -21.93 -43.68 -39.18
CA VAL A 51 -21.50 -43.78 -37.79
C VAL A 51 -20.49 -42.71 -37.48
N PHE A 52 -20.77 -41.87 -36.49
CA PHE A 52 -19.89 -40.82 -36.02
C PHE A 52 -19.32 -41.14 -34.65
N PRO A 53 -18.01 -40.99 -34.44
CA PRO A 53 -17.40 -41.24 -33.13
C PRO A 53 -17.70 -40.09 -32.18
N GLU A 54 -17.97 -40.43 -30.93
CA GLU A 54 -18.04 -39.50 -29.81
C GLU A 54 -16.84 -39.78 -28.89
N ARG A 55 -16.08 -38.73 -28.59
CA ARG A 55 -14.78 -38.80 -27.93
C ARG A 55 -14.80 -38.13 -26.55
N ASP A 56 -13.87 -38.56 -25.67
CA ASP A 56 -13.53 -37.81 -24.47
C ASP A 56 -12.50 -36.69 -24.78
N ALA A 57 -12.08 -35.93 -23.75
CA ALA A 57 -11.15 -34.82 -23.92
C ALA A 57 -9.69 -35.24 -24.25
N ILE A 58 -9.38 -36.52 -24.18
CA ILE A 58 -8.06 -37.07 -24.51
C ILE A 58 -8.09 -37.98 -25.75
N GLY A 59 -9.20 -37.98 -26.53
CA GLY A 59 -9.30 -38.62 -27.83
C GLY A 59 -9.87 -40.03 -27.83
N ASN A 60 -10.13 -40.65 -26.71
CA ASN A 60 -10.70 -42.00 -26.67
C ASN A 60 -12.13 -41.99 -27.20
N ILE A 61 -12.48 -42.98 -28.02
CA ILE A 61 -13.87 -43.15 -28.48
C ILE A 61 -14.67 -43.80 -27.35
N ILE A 62 -15.62 -43.02 -26.79
CA ILE A 62 -16.46 -43.44 -25.65
C ILE A 62 -17.87 -43.80 -26.06
N GLY A 63 -18.22 -43.52 -27.32
CA GLY A 63 -19.50 -43.84 -27.90
C GLY A 63 -19.56 -43.64 -29.41
N LEU A 64 -20.61 -44.13 -30.01
CA LEU A 64 -20.89 -44.02 -31.45
C LEU A 64 -22.34 -43.59 -31.70
N VAL A 65 -22.53 -42.67 -32.65
CA VAL A 65 -23.84 -42.16 -33.06
C VAL A 65 -24.12 -42.60 -34.48
N ARG A 66 -25.21 -43.31 -34.69
CA ARG A 66 -25.75 -43.66 -36.00
C ARG A 66 -26.59 -42.53 -36.56
N ARG A 67 -26.43 -42.24 -37.84
CA ARG A 67 -27.28 -41.34 -38.63
C ARG A 67 -27.85 -42.12 -39.82
N PHE A 68 -29.16 -42.29 -39.85
CA PHE A 68 -29.91 -42.93 -40.91
C PHE A 68 -30.17 -41.97 -42.09
N SER A 69 -30.50 -42.50 -43.25
CA SER A 69 -30.81 -41.75 -44.48
C SER A 69 -31.98 -40.77 -44.27
N ASN A 70 -32.92 -41.08 -43.40
CA ASN A 70 -34.07 -40.17 -43.05
C ASN A 70 -33.67 -39.06 -42.05
N GLY A 71 -32.37 -38.92 -41.74
CA GLY A 71 -31.84 -37.90 -40.81
C GLY A 71 -31.95 -38.25 -39.33
N LYS A 72 -32.65 -39.37 -38.96
CA LYS A 72 -32.78 -39.82 -37.57
C LYS A 72 -31.40 -40.20 -37.01
N LYS A 73 -31.17 -39.81 -35.77
CA LYS A 73 -29.90 -40.15 -35.04
C LYS A 73 -30.25 -41.06 -33.85
N CYS A 74 -29.43 -42.08 -33.59
CA CYS A 74 -29.47 -42.86 -32.36
C CYS A 74 -28.09 -43.28 -31.95
N THR A 75 -27.87 -43.51 -30.65
CA THR A 75 -26.55 -44.03 -30.11
C THR A 75 -26.50 -45.55 -30.28
N VAL A 76 -25.31 -46.07 -30.50
CA VAL A 76 -25.05 -47.49 -30.39
C VAL A 76 -25.21 -47.89 -28.93
N GLU A 77 -25.74 -49.08 -28.65
CA GLU A 77 -25.98 -49.55 -27.30
C GLU A 77 -24.70 -49.52 -26.44
N GLY A 78 -24.82 -49.03 -25.22
CA GLY A 78 -23.68 -48.87 -24.29
C GLY A 78 -22.81 -47.60 -24.53
N SER A 79 -23.08 -46.82 -25.59
CA SER A 79 -22.35 -45.57 -25.88
C SER A 79 -22.56 -44.51 -24.83
N LYS A 80 -21.52 -43.82 -24.46
CA LYS A 80 -21.58 -42.57 -23.71
C LYS A 80 -21.56 -41.37 -24.67
N ARG A 81 -22.33 -40.32 -24.35
CA ARG A 81 -22.28 -39.09 -25.15
C ARG A 81 -20.97 -38.37 -24.95
N GLY A 82 -20.32 -37.96 -26.04
CA GLY A 82 -19.00 -37.41 -26.10
C GLY A 82 -18.87 -36.21 -27.05
N LEU A 83 -17.68 -35.65 -27.19
CA LEU A 83 -17.36 -34.55 -28.09
C LEU A 83 -16.99 -35.08 -29.48
N THR A 84 -17.23 -34.26 -30.50
CA THR A 84 -16.74 -34.48 -31.86
C THR A 84 -15.73 -33.37 -32.21
N TYR A 85 -14.55 -33.74 -32.60
CA TYR A 85 -13.52 -32.82 -33.04
C TYR A 85 -12.47 -33.54 -33.90
N VAL A 86 -11.73 -32.77 -34.69
CA VAL A 86 -10.59 -33.26 -35.46
C VAL A 86 -9.41 -33.46 -34.50
N ILE A 87 -8.88 -34.69 -34.46
CA ILE A 87 -7.68 -34.99 -33.68
C ILE A 87 -6.46 -34.44 -34.43
N ASN A 88 -5.54 -33.85 -33.70
CA ASN A 88 -4.27 -33.42 -34.24
C ASN A 88 -3.51 -34.70 -34.76
N PRO A 89 -3.12 -34.75 -36.04
CA PRO A 89 -2.45 -35.90 -36.64
C PRO A 89 -1.14 -36.27 -35.92
N ASP A 90 -0.54 -35.35 -35.21
CA ASP A 90 0.71 -35.58 -34.47
C ASP A 90 0.49 -35.88 -32.99
N PHE A 91 -0.77 -35.88 -32.51
CA PHE A 91 -1.10 -36.21 -31.12
C PHE A 91 -0.74 -37.67 -30.81
N GLY A 92 0.01 -37.86 -29.74
CA GLY A 92 0.42 -39.21 -29.29
C GLY A 92 1.53 -39.87 -30.14
N LYS A 93 1.99 -39.24 -31.22
CA LYS A 93 3.21 -39.69 -31.89
C LYS A 93 4.38 -39.40 -30.98
N GLN A 94 4.92 -40.44 -30.36
CA GLN A 94 6.13 -40.36 -29.56
C GLN A 94 7.30 -39.98 -30.47
N LYS A 95 7.72 -38.73 -30.40
CA LYS A 95 9.11 -38.40 -30.64
C LYS A 95 9.80 -38.48 -29.30
N ASP A 96 10.61 -39.49 -29.19
CA ASP A 96 11.53 -39.81 -28.11
C ASP A 96 11.32 -39.05 -26.76
N ARG A 97 10.65 -39.71 -25.82
CA ARG A 97 10.75 -39.34 -24.41
C ARG A 97 12.22 -39.27 -24.04
N TYR A 98 12.65 -38.15 -23.44
CA TYR A 98 13.92 -38.12 -22.74
C TYR A 98 13.95 -39.24 -21.71
N THR A 99 14.72 -40.27 -22.00
CA THR A 99 15.03 -41.33 -21.05
C THR A 99 16.44 -41.05 -20.54
N PRO A 100 16.66 -40.96 -19.21
CA PRO A 100 17.99 -40.71 -18.62
C PRO A 100 19.10 -41.65 -19.11
N GLY A 101 18.77 -42.77 -19.76
CA GLY A 101 19.72 -43.74 -20.29
C GLY A 101 20.30 -43.45 -21.67
N ARG A 102 19.87 -42.38 -22.36
CA ARG A 102 20.40 -42.00 -23.70
C ARG A 102 21.50 -40.96 -23.68
N HIS A 103 21.71 -40.25 -22.53
CA HIS A 103 22.87 -39.35 -22.37
C HIS A 103 24.05 -40.16 -21.82
N ASN A 104 25.24 -39.90 -22.37
CA ASN A 104 26.46 -40.28 -21.70
C ASN A 104 26.59 -39.45 -20.42
N TRP A 105 26.41 -40.08 -19.28
CA TRP A 105 26.48 -39.41 -17.99
C TRP A 105 27.88 -39.53 -17.39
N VAL A 106 28.46 -38.40 -16.96
CA VAL A 106 29.73 -38.36 -16.24
C VAL A 106 29.46 -38.08 -14.76
N LYS A 107 30.06 -38.87 -13.88
CA LYS A 107 29.96 -38.67 -12.44
C LYS A 107 30.76 -37.43 -12.03
N VAL A 108 30.18 -36.63 -11.17
CA VAL A 108 30.90 -35.49 -10.53
C VAL A 108 32.12 -35.98 -9.73
N SER A 109 33.15 -35.15 -9.63
CA SER A 109 34.40 -35.44 -8.95
C SER A 109 34.95 -34.17 -8.27
N PRO A 110 36.00 -34.25 -7.43
CA PRO A 110 36.60 -33.07 -6.82
C PRO A 110 37.06 -31.97 -7.79
N GLY A 111 37.48 -32.40 -9.03
CA GLY A 111 37.85 -31.47 -10.10
C GLY A 111 36.66 -30.97 -10.95
N MET A 112 35.47 -31.54 -10.76
CA MET A 112 34.24 -31.22 -11.46
C MET A 112 33.04 -31.39 -10.52
N PRO A 113 32.79 -30.45 -9.60
CA PRO A 113 31.66 -30.54 -8.67
C PRO A 113 30.32 -30.37 -9.38
N CYS A 114 29.24 -30.85 -8.76
CA CYS A 114 27.89 -30.66 -9.30
C CYS A 114 27.55 -29.15 -9.40
N PRO A 115 27.17 -28.64 -10.59
CA PRO A 115 26.84 -27.23 -10.76
C PRO A 115 25.62 -26.75 -9.97
N LEU A 116 24.75 -27.65 -9.51
CA LEU A 116 23.57 -27.33 -8.71
C LEU A 116 23.85 -27.31 -7.21
N CYS A 117 24.38 -28.42 -6.67
CA CYS A 117 24.52 -28.55 -5.21
C CYS A 117 25.95 -28.49 -4.71
N GLY A 118 26.95 -28.30 -5.60
CA GLY A 118 28.38 -28.20 -5.26
C GLY A 118 29.04 -29.51 -4.78
N ARG A 119 28.30 -30.63 -4.69
CA ARG A 119 28.86 -31.93 -4.23
C ARG A 119 29.73 -32.58 -5.28
N THR A 120 30.73 -33.33 -4.81
CA THR A 120 31.68 -34.06 -5.64
C THR A 120 31.37 -35.55 -5.75
N LYS A 121 30.23 -36.01 -5.23
CA LYS A 121 29.73 -37.40 -5.27
C LYS A 121 28.21 -37.41 -5.36
N TRP A 122 27.65 -38.50 -5.88
CA TRP A 122 26.21 -38.78 -5.95
C TRP A 122 25.40 -37.99 -6.99
N CYS A 123 26.08 -37.17 -7.83
CA CYS A 123 25.45 -36.49 -8.94
C CYS A 123 26.12 -36.89 -10.27
N MET A 124 25.42 -36.68 -11.38
CA MET A 124 25.94 -36.89 -12.73
C MET A 124 25.59 -35.71 -13.63
N VAL A 125 26.50 -35.35 -14.51
CA VAL A 125 26.31 -34.30 -15.53
C VAL A 125 26.28 -34.92 -16.92
N SER A 126 25.57 -34.33 -17.86
CA SER A 126 25.57 -34.77 -19.25
C SER A 126 26.95 -34.56 -19.86
N ALA A 127 27.46 -35.58 -20.53
CA ALA A 127 28.79 -35.56 -21.19
C ALA A 127 28.82 -34.76 -22.49
N GLU A 128 27.68 -34.24 -22.95
CA GLU A 128 27.59 -33.46 -24.21
C GLU A 128 28.31 -32.13 -24.11
N ASP A 129 28.28 -31.51 -22.93
CA ASP A 129 29.00 -30.28 -22.61
C ASP A 129 29.25 -30.26 -21.10
N ILE A 130 30.43 -30.68 -20.68
CA ILE A 130 30.77 -30.90 -19.27
C ILE A 130 30.88 -29.57 -18.49
N ASP A 131 31.36 -28.53 -19.15
CA ASP A 131 31.58 -27.21 -18.52
C ASP A 131 30.26 -26.45 -18.35
N ASN A 132 29.26 -26.74 -19.22
CA ASN A 132 27.94 -26.13 -19.17
C ASN A 132 26.88 -27.18 -19.55
N PRO A 133 26.63 -28.16 -18.69
CA PRO A 133 25.83 -29.34 -19.05
C PRO A 133 24.36 -29.01 -19.31
N PRO A 134 23.77 -29.54 -20.40
CA PRO A 134 22.35 -29.36 -20.70
C PRO A 134 21.42 -30.05 -19.71
N ALA A 135 21.89 -31.05 -19.01
CA ALA A 135 21.12 -31.78 -17.99
C ALA A 135 22.01 -32.30 -16.86
N ILE A 136 21.46 -32.41 -15.66
CA ILE A 136 22.12 -32.89 -14.46
C ILE A 136 21.18 -33.86 -13.72
N ILE A 137 21.71 -34.97 -13.21
CA ILE A 137 21.04 -35.80 -12.20
C ILE A 137 21.65 -35.44 -10.84
N CYS A 138 20.88 -34.81 -9.96
CA CYS A 138 21.31 -34.38 -8.64
C CYS A 138 20.72 -35.27 -7.55
N GLY A 139 21.55 -35.67 -6.59
CA GLY A 139 21.14 -36.48 -5.44
C GLY A 139 20.74 -35.65 -4.20
N THR A 140 20.50 -34.35 -4.35
CA THR A 140 20.24 -33.50 -3.19
C THR A 140 19.18 -32.43 -3.46
N GLU A 141 19.15 -31.87 -4.65
CA GLU A 141 18.19 -30.83 -5.02
C GLU A 141 17.00 -31.50 -5.72
N GLU A 142 15.79 -31.26 -5.23
CA GLU A 142 14.56 -31.72 -5.86
C GLU A 142 14.42 -31.13 -7.26
N GLY A 143 14.27 -31.96 -8.27
CA GLY A 143 14.23 -31.58 -9.67
C GLY A 143 12.82 -31.32 -10.16
N SER A 144 12.71 -30.38 -11.11
CA SER A 144 11.44 -29.97 -11.71
C SER A 144 10.89 -30.96 -12.75
N VAL A 145 11.66 -31.98 -13.19
CA VAL A 145 11.28 -32.85 -14.31
C VAL A 145 10.81 -34.24 -13.85
N CYS A 146 11.64 -35.00 -13.16
CA CYS A 146 11.24 -36.28 -12.59
C CYS A 146 12.27 -36.76 -11.56
N GLU A 147 11.85 -37.66 -10.67
CA GLU A 147 12.72 -38.49 -9.85
C GLU A 147 13.26 -39.62 -10.70
N CYS A 148 14.59 -39.77 -10.75
CA CYS A 148 15.28 -40.77 -11.61
C CYS A 148 15.71 -42.02 -10.86
N GLY A 149 15.44 -42.13 -9.57
CA GLY A 149 15.77 -43.19 -8.63
C GLY A 149 15.61 -42.68 -7.21
N GLU A 150 15.66 -43.54 -6.20
CA GLU A 150 15.46 -43.17 -4.81
C GLU A 150 16.36 -41.97 -4.42
N GLY A 151 15.76 -40.78 -4.24
CA GLY A 151 16.45 -39.56 -3.84
C GLY A 151 17.36 -38.92 -4.91
N THR A 152 17.16 -39.20 -6.20
CA THR A 152 17.89 -38.52 -7.29
C THR A 152 16.95 -37.88 -8.29
N TYR A 153 17.20 -36.61 -8.65
CA TYR A 153 16.32 -35.79 -9.46
C TYR A 153 17.01 -35.32 -10.74
N LEU A 154 16.26 -35.34 -11.85
CA LEU A 154 16.72 -34.83 -13.15
C LEU A 154 16.40 -33.35 -13.27
N HIS A 155 17.43 -32.56 -13.57
CA HIS A 155 17.33 -31.14 -13.90
C HIS A 155 17.73 -30.92 -15.35
N ILE A 156 16.90 -30.25 -16.13
CA ILE A 156 17.21 -29.79 -17.49
C ILE A 156 17.57 -28.31 -17.41
N LEU A 157 18.81 -27.98 -17.67
CA LEU A 157 19.35 -26.62 -17.51
C LEU A 157 19.26 -25.79 -18.79
N ARG A 158 19.26 -26.42 -19.96
CA ARG A 158 19.13 -25.77 -21.27
C ARG A 158 18.05 -26.41 -22.11
N PRO A 159 16.83 -25.85 -22.13
CA PRO A 159 15.74 -26.38 -22.94
C PRO A 159 15.95 -26.22 -24.46
N GLU A 160 16.84 -25.31 -24.90
CA GLU A 160 17.06 -24.99 -26.32
C GLU A 160 17.75 -26.09 -27.13
N GLY A 161 18.39 -27.07 -26.48
CA GLY A 161 18.97 -28.24 -27.12
C GLY A 161 18.01 -29.41 -27.32
N ILE A 162 16.89 -29.42 -26.63
CA ILE A 162 15.86 -30.48 -26.69
C ILE A 162 14.79 -29.97 -27.66
N LYS A 163 14.80 -30.47 -28.89
CA LYS A 163 13.63 -30.33 -29.77
C LYS A 163 12.49 -31.12 -29.12
N ASN A 164 11.76 -30.45 -28.21
CA ASN A 164 10.50 -30.89 -27.65
C ASN A 164 9.47 -30.92 -28.78
N THR A 165 9.37 -32.04 -29.47
CA THR A 165 8.34 -32.30 -30.47
C THR A 165 7.26 -33.22 -29.92
N HIS A 166 6.93 -33.07 -28.62
CA HIS A 166 5.68 -33.61 -28.07
C HIS A 166 4.55 -32.67 -28.47
N CYS A 167 3.72 -33.12 -29.37
CA CYS A 167 2.43 -32.49 -29.54
C CYS A 167 1.51 -32.94 -28.38
N GLU A 168 1.52 -32.21 -27.28
CA GLU A 168 0.68 -32.48 -26.10
C GLU A 168 -0.78 -32.08 -26.33
N THR A 169 -1.07 -31.34 -27.41
CA THR A 169 -2.43 -30.85 -27.68
C THR A 169 -3.18 -31.78 -28.59
N ILE A 170 -4.30 -32.32 -28.09
CA ILE A 170 -5.17 -33.23 -28.85
C ILE A 170 -5.89 -32.51 -30.01
N ILE A 171 -6.09 -31.22 -29.95
CA ILE A 171 -6.65 -30.39 -31.01
C ILE A 171 -5.55 -29.74 -31.83
N PRO A 172 -5.72 -29.57 -33.15
CA PRO A 172 -4.73 -28.95 -34.01
C PRO A 172 -4.33 -27.55 -33.54
N ALA A 173 -3.07 -27.17 -33.77
CA ALA A 173 -2.64 -25.81 -33.58
C ALA A 173 -3.33 -24.88 -34.59
N THR A 174 -3.75 -23.69 -34.17
CA THR A 174 -4.37 -22.67 -35.03
C THR A 174 -4.17 -21.29 -34.43
N ASP A 175 -3.99 -20.31 -35.30
CA ASP A 175 -3.99 -18.88 -34.93
C ASP A 175 -5.41 -18.29 -34.93
N LEU A 176 -6.40 -19.07 -35.42
CA LEU A 176 -7.80 -18.69 -35.45
C LEU A 176 -8.51 -19.03 -34.13
N PRO A 177 -9.63 -18.38 -33.83
CA PRO A 177 -10.50 -18.77 -32.73
C PRO A 177 -10.98 -20.23 -32.88
N ILE A 178 -11.02 -20.97 -31.77
CA ILE A 178 -11.62 -22.29 -31.74
C ILE A 178 -13.14 -22.11 -31.67
N LEU A 179 -13.88 -22.84 -32.52
CA LEU A 179 -15.33 -22.79 -32.51
C LEU A 179 -15.90 -23.90 -31.62
N ILE A 180 -16.81 -23.54 -30.73
CA ILE A 180 -17.63 -24.52 -29.99
C ILE A 180 -19.01 -24.52 -30.63
N VAL A 181 -19.40 -25.68 -31.19
CA VAL A 181 -20.65 -25.84 -31.95
C VAL A 181 -21.50 -26.98 -31.41
N GLU A 182 -22.73 -27.12 -31.88
CA GLU A 182 -23.60 -28.22 -31.50
C GLU A 182 -23.66 -29.26 -32.64
N GLY A 183 -23.18 -30.48 -32.33
CA GLY A 183 -23.25 -31.60 -33.25
C GLY A 183 -22.09 -31.77 -34.21
N GLN A 184 -22.07 -32.96 -34.86
CA GLN A 184 -20.95 -33.38 -35.71
C GLN A 184 -20.93 -32.66 -37.06
N THR A 185 -22.07 -32.30 -37.59
CA THR A 185 -22.24 -31.65 -38.91
C THR A 185 -21.71 -30.22 -38.89
N ASP A 186 -21.86 -29.53 -37.77
CA ASP A 186 -21.31 -28.16 -37.63
C ASP A 186 -19.81 -28.17 -37.44
N VAL A 187 -19.24 -29.22 -36.81
CA VAL A 187 -17.79 -29.41 -36.79
C VAL A 187 -17.24 -29.58 -38.20
N ALA A 188 -17.89 -30.41 -39.05
CA ALA A 188 -17.48 -30.56 -40.43
C ALA A 188 -17.57 -29.22 -41.21
N ALA A 189 -18.68 -28.50 -41.06
CA ALA A 189 -18.87 -27.19 -41.69
C ALA A 189 -17.87 -26.12 -41.21
N ALA A 190 -17.54 -26.08 -39.92
CA ALA A 190 -16.48 -25.22 -39.39
C ALA A 190 -15.09 -25.58 -39.93
N THR A 191 -14.83 -26.89 -40.09
CA THR A 191 -13.58 -27.39 -40.65
C THR A 191 -13.46 -26.99 -42.12
N ASP A 192 -14.54 -26.94 -42.91
CA ASP A 192 -14.57 -26.45 -44.25
C ASP A 192 -14.21 -24.96 -44.39
N LEU A 193 -14.57 -24.15 -43.37
CA LEU A 193 -14.14 -22.76 -43.29
C LEU A 193 -12.70 -22.60 -42.78
N GLY A 194 -12.04 -23.71 -42.42
CA GLY A 194 -10.65 -23.71 -41.95
C GLY A 194 -10.51 -23.43 -40.44
N PHE A 195 -11.60 -23.52 -39.69
CA PHE A 195 -11.55 -23.39 -38.22
C PHE A 195 -11.34 -24.75 -37.55
N VAL A 196 -10.67 -24.74 -36.41
CA VAL A 196 -10.71 -25.84 -35.48
C VAL A 196 -12.01 -25.75 -34.67
N ALA A 197 -12.79 -26.84 -34.65
CA ALA A 197 -14.08 -26.84 -33.95
C ALA A 197 -14.24 -28.05 -33.02
N ILE A 198 -15.01 -27.84 -31.96
CA ILE A 198 -15.40 -28.86 -30.96
C ILE A 198 -16.93 -28.90 -30.92
N GLY A 199 -17.50 -30.03 -31.37
CA GLY A 199 -18.92 -30.26 -31.35
C GLY A 199 -19.38 -30.91 -30.05
N ARG A 200 -20.42 -30.34 -29.46
CA ARG A 200 -21.10 -30.91 -28.28
C ARG A 200 -22.20 -31.88 -28.72
N PRO A 201 -22.44 -32.97 -27.99
CA PRO A 201 -23.48 -33.92 -28.34
C PRO A 201 -24.91 -33.41 -28.09
N SER A 202 -25.05 -32.37 -27.26
CA SER A 202 -26.32 -31.67 -27.00
C SER A 202 -26.07 -30.38 -26.23
N ALA A 203 -27.05 -29.51 -26.19
CA ALA A 203 -27.05 -28.24 -25.45
C ALA A 203 -26.63 -28.39 -23.97
N LYS A 204 -26.96 -29.50 -23.32
CA LYS A 204 -26.64 -29.74 -21.89
C LYS A 204 -25.28 -30.42 -21.62
N SER A 205 -24.53 -30.78 -22.66
CA SER A 205 -23.29 -31.60 -22.52
C SER A 205 -22.03 -30.71 -22.43
N VAL A 206 -21.73 -30.21 -21.24
CA VAL A 206 -20.58 -29.31 -21.01
C VAL A 206 -19.44 -29.94 -20.18
N LYS A 207 -19.70 -31.09 -19.49
CA LYS A 207 -18.70 -31.71 -18.57
C LYS A 207 -17.38 -32.09 -19.25
N LEU A 208 -17.43 -32.55 -20.48
CA LEU A 208 -16.21 -32.94 -21.22
C LEU A 208 -15.49 -31.71 -21.78
N LEU A 209 -16.22 -30.63 -22.06
CA LEU A 209 -15.65 -29.38 -22.54
C LEU A 209 -14.69 -28.76 -21.50
N MET A 210 -15.01 -28.89 -20.19
CA MET A 210 -14.15 -28.46 -19.10
C MET A 210 -12.76 -29.10 -19.08
N LYS A 211 -12.62 -30.25 -19.72
CA LYS A 211 -11.36 -31.00 -19.77
C LYS A 211 -10.56 -30.76 -21.04
N MET A 212 -11.09 -29.95 -21.97
CA MET A 212 -10.40 -29.63 -23.22
C MET A 212 -9.29 -28.61 -22.99
N PRO A 213 -8.11 -28.75 -23.65
CA PRO A 213 -6.98 -27.85 -23.49
C PRO A 213 -7.18 -26.55 -24.28
N LEU A 214 -8.06 -25.67 -23.77
CA LEU A 214 -8.38 -24.38 -24.39
C LEU A 214 -7.52 -23.21 -23.88
N ASN A 215 -6.60 -23.47 -22.98
CA ASN A 215 -5.78 -22.54 -22.20
C ASN A 215 -5.46 -21.24 -22.94
N ASN A 216 -6.09 -20.13 -22.53
CA ASN A 216 -5.91 -18.76 -23.04
C ASN A 216 -6.05 -18.57 -24.57
N ARG A 217 -6.63 -19.52 -25.29
CA ARG A 217 -6.89 -19.42 -26.73
C ARG A 217 -8.18 -18.65 -26.99
N PRO A 218 -8.27 -17.87 -28.09
CA PRO A 218 -9.56 -17.29 -28.51
C PRO A 218 -10.57 -18.40 -28.82
N VAL A 219 -11.78 -18.28 -28.28
CA VAL A 219 -12.85 -19.25 -28.48
C VAL A 219 -14.17 -18.52 -28.80
N ALA A 220 -14.86 -18.97 -29.86
CA ALA A 220 -16.19 -18.50 -30.19
C ALA A 220 -17.20 -19.63 -29.98
N VAL A 221 -18.20 -19.41 -29.14
CA VAL A 221 -19.31 -20.33 -28.96
C VAL A 221 -20.44 -19.93 -29.91
N ILE A 222 -20.73 -20.80 -30.87
CA ILE A 222 -21.77 -20.57 -31.88
C ILE A 222 -23.07 -21.20 -31.37
N GLY A 223 -24.10 -20.41 -31.32
CA GLY A 223 -25.45 -20.85 -30.91
C GLY A 223 -26.27 -21.50 -32.01
N GLU A 224 -27.46 -21.99 -31.65
CA GLU A 224 -28.50 -22.44 -32.59
C GLU A 224 -29.78 -21.61 -32.38
N ASN A 225 -30.40 -21.15 -33.47
CA ASN A 225 -31.69 -20.48 -33.45
C ASN A 225 -32.83 -21.52 -33.45
N ASP A 226 -32.95 -22.27 -32.35
CA ASP A 226 -34.15 -23.08 -32.11
C ASP A 226 -34.80 -22.69 -30.77
N ALA A 227 -36.10 -22.67 -30.74
CA ALA A 227 -36.97 -22.03 -29.74
C ALA A 227 -36.52 -22.33 -28.29
N GLY A 228 -35.62 -21.49 -27.72
CA GLY A 228 -35.19 -21.46 -26.31
C GLY A 228 -34.15 -22.51 -25.93
N ALA A 229 -34.00 -23.63 -26.62
CA ALA A 229 -33.05 -24.69 -26.28
C ALA A 229 -31.66 -24.38 -26.78
N GLY A 230 -31.52 -23.80 -27.95
CA GLY A 230 -30.24 -23.42 -28.57
C GLY A 230 -29.55 -22.29 -27.83
N GLU A 231 -30.29 -21.25 -27.45
CA GLU A 231 -29.81 -20.12 -26.69
C GLU A 231 -29.31 -20.54 -25.30
N ALA A 232 -30.09 -21.33 -24.57
CA ALA A 232 -29.70 -21.88 -23.27
C ALA A 232 -28.49 -22.80 -23.38
N GLY A 233 -28.37 -23.57 -24.47
CA GLY A 233 -27.25 -24.44 -24.76
C GLY A 233 -25.97 -23.67 -25.05
N MET A 234 -26.07 -22.63 -25.84
CA MET A 234 -24.95 -21.73 -26.11
C MET A 234 -24.48 -21.07 -24.84
N GLU A 235 -25.34 -20.51 -24.06
CA GLU A 235 -25.06 -19.84 -22.80
C GLU A 235 -24.34 -20.81 -21.84
N SER A 236 -24.81 -22.06 -21.72
CA SER A 236 -24.17 -23.08 -20.90
C SER A 236 -22.75 -23.44 -21.35
N ALA A 237 -22.53 -23.55 -22.66
CA ALA A 237 -21.20 -23.79 -23.23
C ALA A 237 -20.25 -22.61 -23.02
N TYR A 238 -20.76 -21.40 -23.29
CA TYR A 238 -20.02 -20.16 -23.12
C TYR A 238 -19.53 -19.98 -21.70
N ARG A 239 -20.39 -20.16 -20.70
CA ARG A 239 -20.02 -20.12 -19.28
C ARG A 239 -18.92 -21.13 -18.92
N THR A 240 -18.97 -22.31 -19.56
CA THR A 240 -17.95 -23.33 -19.35
C THR A 240 -16.62 -22.93 -19.97
N VAL A 241 -16.65 -22.34 -21.17
CA VAL A 241 -15.45 -21.88 -21.88
C VAL A 241 -14.81 -20.69 -21.17
N CYS A 242 -15.59 -19.76 -20.62
CA CYS A 242 -15.07 -18.61 -19.83
C CYS A 242 -14.22 -19.02 -18.63
N LYS A 243 -14.38 -20.25 -18.12
CA LYS A 243 -13.50 -20.80 -17.08
C LYS A 243 -12.14 -21.25 -17.59
N LEU A 244 -12.01 -21.48 -18.90
CA LEU A 244 -10.82 -22.02 -19.54
C LEU A 244 -10.03 -20.96 -20.31
N THR A 245 -10.69 -19.88 -20.73
CA THR A 245 -10.09 -18.78 -21.46
C THR A 245 -10.81 -17.44 -21.21
N ALA A 246 -10.02 -16.37 -21.06
CA ALA A 246 -10.54 -15.01 -20.98
C ALA A 246 -10.97 -14.43 -22.34
N LYS A 247 -10.69 -15.13 -23.46
CA LYS A 247 -10.93 -14.69 -24.82
C LYS A 247 -12.10 -15.45 -25.46
N ALA A 248 -13.20 -15.57 -24.71
CA ALA A 248 -14.41 -16.24 -25.19
C ALA A 248 -15.46 -15.22 -25.67
N VAL A 249 -16.12 -15.51 -26.77
CA VAL A 249 -17.26 -14.74 -27.31
C VAL A 249 -18.43 -15.65 -27.61
N GLN A 250 -19.65 -15.08 -27.57
CA GLN A 250 -20.87 -15.74 -28.04
C GLN A 250 -21.29 -15.17 -29.40
N VAL A 251 -21.59 -16.05 -30.34
CA VAL A 251 -22.06 -15.65 -31.67
C VAL A 251 -23.33 -16.43 -32.04
N MET A 252 -24.39 -15.74 -32.40
CA MET A 252 -25.62 -16.34 -32.91
C MET A 252 -25.63 -16.28 -34.43
N PRO A 253 -26.16 -17.33 -35.12
CA PRO A 253 -26.51 -17.22 -36.52
C PRO A 253 -27.54 -16.11 -36.74
N ILE A 254 -27.61 -15.59 -37.97
CA ILE A 254 -28.57 -14.55 -38.34
C ILE A 254 -30.01 -15.09 -38.23
N ASP A 255 -30.97 -14.18 -38.07
CA ASP A 255 -32.38 -14.52 -37.97
C ASP A 255 -32.84 -15.39 -39.14
N GLY A 256 -33.60 -16.45 -38.83
CA GLY A 256 -34.10 -17.40 -39.80
C GLY A 256 -33.10 -18.51 -40.18
N VAL A 257 -31.86 -18.47 -39.69
CA VAL A 257 -30.86 -19.51 -39.92
C VAL A 257 -30.64 -20.29 -38.61
N LYS A 258 -30.82 -21.61 -38.65
CA LYS A 258 -30.85 -22.44 -37.46
C LYS A 258 -29.44 -22.61 -36.82
N ASP A 259 -28.44 -23.05 -37.60
CA ASP A 259 -27.15 -23.52 -37.12
C ASP A 259 -25.99 -22.99 -38.00
N LEU A 260 -24.75 -23.22 -37.58
CA LEU A 260 -23.54 -22.78 -38.31
C LEU A 260 -23.53 -23.33 -39.74
N ARG A 261 -23.85 -24.59 -39.93
CA ARG A 261 -23.85 -25.24 -41.25
C ARG A 261 -24.81 -24.56 -42.22
N LEU A 262 -26.05 -24.27 -41.76
CA LEU A 262 -27.04 -23.55 -42.56
C LEU A 262 -26.63 -22.08 -42.80
N TRP A 263 -25.93 -21.48 -41.87
CA TRP A 263 -25.40 -20.12 -42.02
C TRP A 263 -24.32 -20.05 -43.10
N ILE A 264 -23.44 -21.05 -43.16
CA ILE A 264 -22.46 -21.16 -44.23
C ILE A 264 -23.14 -21.33 -45.59
N ARG A 265 -24.21 -22.15 -45.68
CA ARG A 265 -25.04 -22.28 -46.88
C ARG A 265 -25.75 -21.00 -47.28
N ALA A 266 -26.06 -20.14 -46.30
CA ALA A 266 -26.67 -18.83 -46.52
C ALA A 266 -25.62 -17.75 -46.90
N GLY A 267 -24.34 -18.12 -47.08
CA GLY A 267 -23.30 -17.23 -47.55
C GLY A 267 -22.31 -16.73 -46.49
N LEU A 268 -22.33 -17.30 -45.27
CA LEU A 268 -21.28 -16.98 -44.29
C LEU A 268 -19.89 -17.41 -44.80
N THR A 269 -18.98 -16.47 -44.84
CA THR A 269 -17.59 -16.72 -45.21
C THR A 269 -16.71 -16.73 -43.95
N ARG A 270 -15.50 -17.26 -44.07
CA ARG A 270 -14.50 -17.23 -43.00
C ARG A 270 -14.22 -15.81 -42.49
N ASP A 271 -14.00 -14.87 -43.42
CA ASP A 271 -13.64 -13.50 -43.06
C ASP A 271 -14.77 -12.76 -42.38
N LEU A 272 -16.02 -12.98 -42.82
CA LEU A 272 -17.21 -12.40 -42.20
C LEU A 272 -17.41 -12.96 -40.76
N LEU A 273 -17.17 -14.27 -40.58
CA LEU A 273 -17.25 -14.86 -39.21
C LEU A 273 -16.16 -14.32 -38.29
N LEU A 274 -14.96 -14.11 -38.80
CA LEU A 274 -13.87 -13.48 -38.04
C LEU A 274 -14.19 -12.05 -37.67
N ASP A 275 -14.75 -11.26 -38.58
CA ASP A 275 -15.20 -9.89 -38.27
C ASP A 275 -16.27 -9.87 -37.18
N ILE A 276 -17.24 -10.76 -37.24
CA ILE A 276 -18.27 -10.89 -36.20
C ILE A 276 -17.63 -11.26 -34.86
N ILE A 277 -16.74 -12.25 -34.84
CA ILE A 277 -16.05 -12.69 -33.60
C ILE A 277 -15.23 -11.55 -33.00
N ASN A 278 -14.47 -10.82 -33.83
CA ASN A 278 -13.59 -9.74 -33.37
C ASN A 278 -14.36 -8.51 -32.86
N ASN A 279 -15.55 -8.27 -33.41
CA ASN A 279 -16.43 -7.16 -32.98
C ASN A 279 -17.39 -7.53 -31.85
N THR A 280 -17.42 -8.81 -31.44
CA THR A 280 -18.26 -9.26 -30.32
C THR A 280 -17.51 -9.02 -28.99
N PRO A 281 -18.14 -8.35 -28.01
CA PRO A 281 -17.50 -8.09 -26.73
C PRO A 281 -17.10 -9.40 -26.02
N THR A 282 -15.88 -9.48 -25.54
CA THR A 282 -15.44 -10.58 -24.68
C THR A 282 -15.84 -10.30 -23.25
N VAL A 283 -16.46 -11.23 -22.55
CA VAL A 283 -16.57 -11.20 -21.09
C VAL A 283 -15.24 -11.72 -20.53
N SER A 284 -14.47 -10.83 -19.95
CA SER A 284 -13.22 -11.23 -19.26
C SER A 284 -13.54 -12.18 -18.11
N SER A 285 -12.74 -13.22 -17.90
CA SER A 285 -12.81 -14.07 -16.70
C SER A 285 -12.67 -13.23 -15.40
N SER A 286 -12.08 -12.04 -15.51
CA SER A 286 -11.99 -11.07 -14.43
C SER A 286 -13.34 -10.42 -14.05
N ASP A 287 -14.40 -10.66 -14.81
CA ASP A 287 -15.73 -10.10 -14.58
C ASP A 287 -16.70 -11.10 -13.94
N VAL A 288 -16.22 -12.31 -13.64
CA VAL A 288 -17.02 -13.37 -13.03
C VAL A 288 -16.40 -13.82 -11.72
N PHE A 289 -17.11 -13.61 -10.61
CA PHE A 289 -16.72 -14.14 -9.31
C PHE A 289 -17.07 -15.63 -9.18
N GLU A 290 -16.32 -16.38 -8.37
CA GLU A 290 -16.63 -17.79 -8.08
C GLU A 290 -17.97 -17.96 -7.36
N ASP A 291 -18.34 -16.99 -6.53
CA ASP A 291 -19.62 -16.92 -5.80
C ASP A 291 -19.98 -15.46 -5.47
N GLU A 292 -21.09 -15.23 -4.78
CA GLU A 292 -21.49 -13.88 -4.31
C GLU A 292 -21.03 -13.54 -2.88
N VAL A 293 -20.17 -14.37 -2.29
CA VAL A 293 -19.71 -14.18 -0.90
C VAL A 293 -18.83 -12.94 -0.81
N ALA A 294 -19.05 -12.13 0.21
CA ALA A 294 -18.35 -10.87 0.39
C ALA A 294 -16.81 -11.03 0.40
N HIS A 295 -16.30 -12.11 1.01
CA HIS A 295 -14.88 -12.41 1.04
C HIS A 295 -14.27 -12.67 -0.35
N THR A 296 -14.96 -13.45 -1.21
CA THR A 296 -14.55 -13.72 -2.60
C THR A 296 -14.47 -12.44 -3.40
N VAL A 297 -15.49 -11.57 -3.27
CA VAL A 297 -15.56 -10.29 -3.97
C VAL A 297 -14.50 -9.31 -3.45
N ALA A 298 -14.32 -9.24 -2.13
CA ALA A 298 -13.29 -8.39 -1.51
C ALA A 298 -11.87 -8.79 -1.96
N LYS A 299 -11.58 -10.10 -2.00
CA LYS A 299 -10.31 -10.63 -2.49
C LYS A 299 -10.06 -10.28 -3.95
N ALA A 300 -11.06 -10.47 -4.81
CA ALA A 300 -10.98 -10.12 -6.22
C ALA A 300 -10.76 -8.61 -6.46
N TRP A 301 -11.41 -7.76 -5.66
CA TRP A 301 -11.19 -6.31 -5.71
C TRP A 301 -9.80 -5.93 -5.20
N MET A 302 -9.37 -6.54 -4.09
CA MET A 302 -8.03 -6.35 -3.53
C MET A 302 -6.96 -6.67 -4.58
N GLU A 303 -7.01 -7.86 -5.17
CA GLU A 303 -6.01 -8.33 -6.13
C GLU A 303 -5.99 -7.50 -7.43
N LYS A 304 -7.14 -6.97 -7.86
CA LYS A 304 -7.25 -6.24 -9.13
C LYS A 304 -6.93 -4.75 -9.02
N GLU A 305 -7.31 -4.08 -7.92
CA GLU A 305 -7.26 -2.62 -7.82
C GLU A 305 -6.56 -2.07 -6.58
N LEU A 306 -6.42 -2.89 -5.54
CA LEU A 306 -5.96 -2.40 -4.24
C LEU A 306 -4.56 -2.88 -3.85
N LEU A 307 -3.84 -3.59 -4.72
CA LEU A 307 -2.46 -3.99 -4.52
C LEU A 307 -1.51 -3.12 -5.34
N VAL A 308 -0.42 -2.71 -4.71
CA VAL A 308 0.76 -2.12 -5.33
C VAL A 308 1.97 -2.84 -4.74
N ASP A 309 2.82 -3.43 -5.60
CA ASP A 309 3.99 -4.21 -5.18
C ASP A 309 3.65 -5.29 -4.11
N GLU A 310 2.54 -6.00 -4.32
CA GLU A 310 1.99 -7.03 -3.41
C GLU A 310 1.43 -6.50 -2.07
N PHE A 311 1.50 -5.20 -1.80
CA PHE A 311 0.96 -4.58 -0.60
C PHE A 311 -0.38 -3.89 -0.87
N PRO A 312 -1.38 -4.01 0.04
CA PRO A 312 -2.60 -3.23 -0.05
C PRO A 312 -2.29 -1.72 -0.01
N ASN A 313 -2.78 -1.00 -1.04
CA ASN A 313 -2.67 0.46 -1.11
C ASN A 313 -3.79 1.18 -0.32
N ILE A 314 -4.77 0.42 0.18
CA ILE A 314 -5.81 0.88 1.09
C ILE A 314 -5.56 0.23 2.46
N ARG A 315 -5.57 1.04 3.51
CA ARG A 315 -5.35 0.57 4.88
C ARG A 315 -6.41 1.12 5.83
N LEU A 316 -6.67 0.36 6.89
CA LEU A 316 -7.54 0.78 7.98
C LEU A 316 -6.67 1.04 9.22
N TYR A 317 -6.48 2.32 9.55
CA TYR A 317 -5.70 2.75 10.71
C TYR A 317 -6.60 3.44 11.72
N LYS A 318 -6.68 2.88 12.93
CA LYS A 318 -7.48 3.43 14.05
C LYS A 318 -8.91 3.83 13.63
N GLY A 319 -9.55 2.96 12.81
CA GLY A 319 -10.93 3.16 12.33
C GLY A 319 -11.11 4.18 11.20
N GLN A 320 -10.03 4.57 10.54
CA GLN A 320 -10.03 5.49 9.40
C GLN A 320 -9.38 4.82 8.19
N TRP A 321 -10.06 4.90 7.04
CA TRP A 321 -9.47 4.45 5.79
C TRP A 321 -8.39 5.41 5.32
N LEU A 322 -7.25 4.84 4.94
CA LEU A 322 -6.12 5.52 4.35
C LEU A 322 -5.84 4.93 2.98
N HIS A 323 -5.45 5.78 2.03
CA HIS A 323 -5.07 5.38 0.69
C HIS A 323 -3.62 5.82 0.41
N TYR A 324 -2.81 4.91 -0.11
CA TYR A 324 -1.45 5.19 -0.52
C TYR A 324 -1.44 5.85 -1.89
N ILE A 325 -1.11 7.14 -1.91
CA ILE A 325 -1.04 7.96 -3.11
C ILE A 325 0.21 8.84 -3.01
N ASP A 326 0.95 8.99 -4.09
CA ASP A 326 2.11 9.87 -4.19
C ASP A 326 3.15 9.65 -3.06
N GLY A 327 3.39 8.38 -2.71
CA GLY A 327 4.43 7.99 -1.75
C GLY A 327 4.04 8.08 -0.27
N ARG A 328 2.77 8.32 0.06
CA ARG A 328 2.27 8.40 1.44
C ARG A 328 0.86 7.86 1.60
N TYR A 329 0.48 7.56 2.83
CA TYR A 329 -0.89 7.27 3.21
C TYR A 329 -1.62 8.54 3.61
N GLN A 330 -2.73 8.83 2.94
CA GLN A 330 -3.60 9.96 3.24
C GLN A 330 -5.04 9.50 3.48
N GLN A 331 -5.81 10.31 4.18
CA GLN A 331 -7.19 9.98 4.49
C GLN A 331 -8.01 9.74 3.22
N GLU A 332 -8.67 8.58 3.15
CA GLU A 332 -9.67 8.26 2.14
C GLU A 332 -11.08 8.41 2.73
N PHE A 333 -11.96 9.07 2.00
CA PHE A 333 -13.35 9.19 2.42
C PHE A 333 -14.13 7.92 2.12
N ASP A 334 -14.85 7.39 3.12
CA ASP A 334 -15.68 6.18 2.98
C ASP A 334 -16.61 6.23 1.77
N ALA A 335 -17.20 7.41 1.49
CA ALA A 335 -18.07 7.59 0.33
C ALA A 335 -17.35 7.40 -1.02
N LEU A 336 -16.10 7.87 -1.14
CA LEU A 336 -15.31 7.72 -2.37
C LEU A 336 -14.88 6.26 -2.55
N LEU A 337 -14.43 5.62 -1.48
CA LEU A 337 -14.01 4.22 -1.51
C LEU A 337 -15.20 3.30 -1.85
N ARG A 338 -16.39 3.54 -1.28
CA ARG A 338 -17.62 2.85 -1.66
C ARG A 338 -17.99 3.09 -3.13
N GLY A 339 -17.84 4.32 -3.62
CA GLY A 339 -18.07 4.65 -5.03
C GLY A 339 -17.12 3.90 -5.98
N ARG A 340 -15.84 3.70 -5.59
CA ARG A 340 -14.89 2.85 -6.33
C ARG A 340 -15.36 1.41 -6.38
N LEU A 341 -15.79 0.84 -5.25
CA LEU A 341 -16.32 -0.52 -5.20
C LEU A 341 -17.59 -0.68 -6.06
N TYR A 342 -18.51 0.28 -6.05
CA TYR A 342 -19.68 0.24 -6.93
C TYR A 342 -19.29 0.19 -8.40
N ARG A 343 -18.32 1.01 -8.83
CA ARG A 343 -17.80 0.99 -10.22
C ARG A 343 -17.11 -0.33 -10.56
N PHE A 344 -16.32 -0.87 -9.63
CA PHE A 344 -15.70 -2.19 -9.81
C PHE A 344 -16.74 -3.30 -10.02
N LEU A 345 -17.87 -3.22 -9.34
CA LEU A 345 -18.94 -4.22 -9.39
C LEU A 345 -19.90 -4.05 -10.59
N GLU A 346 -19.81 -2.94 -11.32
CA GLU A 346 -20.64 -2.69 -12.48
C GLU A 346 -20.38 -3.73 -13.57
N GLY A 347 -21.44 -4.37 -14.07
CA GLY A 347 -21.35 -5.42 -15.08
C GLY A 347 -20.80 -6.77 -14.60
N LYS A 348 -20.38 -6.90 -13.33
CA LYS A 348 -19.86 -8.16 -12.79
C LYS A 348 -20.96 -9.21 -12.65
N GLN A 349 -20.53 -10.47 -12.74
CA GLN A 349 -21.36 -11.65 -12.58
C GLN A 349 -20.73 -12.60 -11.54
N TYR A 350 -21.52 -13.53 -11.03
CA TYR A 350 -21.03 -14.58 -10.13
C TYR A 350 -21.63 -15.93 -10.48
N GLN A 351 -20.96 -17.00 -10.12
CA GLN A 351 -21.42 -18.36 -10.33
C GLN A 351 -22.44 -18.73 -9.25
N LYS A 352 -23.61 -19.23 -9.67
CA LYS A 352 -24.66 -19.72 -8.80
C LYS A 352 -25.05 -21.15 -9.21
N ILE A 353 -25.31 -22.01 -8.25
CA ILE A 353 -25.88 -23.34 -8.51
C ILE A 353 -27.41 -23.17 -8.62
N ASP A 354 -27.98 -23.58 -9.74
CA ASP A 354 -29.45 -23.58 -9.95
C ASP A 354 -30.12 -24.78 -9.23
N GLY A 355 -31.44 -24.79 -9.24
CA GLY A 355 -32.23 -25.86 -8.62
C GLY A 355 -32.00 -27.28 -9.22
N ASN A 356 -31.27 -27.38 -10.34
CA ASN A 356 -30.93 -28.61 -11.02
C ASN A 356 -29.47 -29.03 -10.76
N GLY A 357 -28.73 -28.32 -9.89
CA GLY A 357 -27.31 -28.55 -9.59
C GLY A 357 -26.35 -28.06 -10.68
N SER A 358 -26.81 -27.25 -11.64
CA SER A 358 -25.97 -26.67 -12.70
C SER A 358 -25.44 -25.30 -12.27
N ILE A 359 -24.18 -25.01 -12.64
CA ILE A 359 -23.61 -23.68 -12.42
C ILE A 359 -24.16 -22.71 -13.45
N VAL A 360 -24.80 -21.65 -12.98
CA VAL A 360 -25.34 -20.55 -13.81
C VAL A 360 -24.68 -19.24 -13.41
N LEU A 361 -24.42 -18.35 -14.39
CA LEU A 361 -23.97 -16.99 -14.09
C LEU A 361 -25.19 -16.11 -13.74
N ALA A 362 -25.06 -15.38 -12.65
CA ALA A 362 -26.04 -14.41 -12.21
C ALA A 362 -25.38 -13.03 -12.14
N PRO A 363 -26.08 -11.94 -12.52
CA PRO A 363 -25.54 -10.60 -12.39
C PRO A 363 -25.32 -10.26 -10.91
N TYR A 364 -24.15 -9.74 -10.58
CA TYR A 364 -23.90 -9.25 -9.22
C TYR A 364 -24.68 -7.95 -9.01
N LYS A 365 -25.64 -7.99 -8.09
CA LYS A 365 -26.47 -6.82 -7.75
C LYS A 365 -25.94 -6.21 -6.44
N PRO A 366 -25.16 -5.12 -6.49
CA PRO A 366 -24.69 -4.47 -5.28
C PRO A 366 -25.86 -3.87 -4.49
N SER A 367 -25.84 -4.05 -3.18
CA SER A 367 -26.75 -3.41 -2.23
C SER A 367 -25.93 -2.80 -1.10
N ARG A 368 -26.53 -1.88 -0.32
CA ARG A 368 -25.85 -1.28 0.83
C ARG A 368 -25.31 -2.33 1.81
N ALA A 369 -26.06 -3.39 2.07
CA ALA A 369 -25.64 -4.48 2.94
C ALA A 369 -24.43 -5.22 2.35
N LYS A 370 -24.53 -5.70 1.09
CA LYS A 370 -23.41 -6.39 0.42
C LYS A 370 -22.14 -5.54 0.35
N ILE A 371 -22.26 -4.25 0.09
CA ILE A 371 -21.12 -3.33 0.10
C ILE A 371 -20.50 -3.28 1.50
N SER A 372 -21.30 -3.18 2.55
CA SER A 372 -20.78 -3.18 3.93
C SER A 372 -20.12 -4.51 4.31
N ASP A 373 -20.71 -5.64 3.88
CA ASP A 373 -20.13 -6.97 4.11
C ASP A 373 -18.77 -7.13 3.39
N ILE A 374 -18.60 -6.54 2.19
CA ILE A 374 -17.31 -6.52 1.48
C ILE A 374 -16.29 -5.68 2.23
N PHE A 375 -16.69 -4.52 2.77
CA PHE A 375 -15.80 -3.70 3.61
C PHE A 375 -15.40 -4.42 4.89
N ASP A 376 -16.31 -5.17 5.50
CA ASP A 376 -15.98 -6.00 6.67
C ASP A 376 -15.00 -7.12 6.31
N ALA A 377 -15.14 -7.72 5.12
CA ALA A 377 -14.20 -8.72 4.62
C ALA A 377 -12.79 -8.15 4.35
N LEU A 378 -12.67 -6.88 3.95
CA LEU A 378 -11.38 -6.20 3.78
C LEU A 378 -10.59 -6.08 5.10
N ASN A 379 -11.26 -6.18 6.25
CA ASN A 379 -10.60 -6.18 7.56
C ASN A 379 -9.62 -7.36 7.76
N GLN A 380 -9.61 -8.33 6.87
CA GLN A 380 -8.60 -9.39 6.89
C GLN A 380 -7.21 -8.89 6.44
N TRP A 381 -7.15 -7.92 5.54
CA TRP A 381 -5.89 -7.50 4.88
C TRP A 381 -5.49 -6.05 5.16
N CYS A 382 -6.45 -5.19 5.48
CA CYS A 382 -6.23 -3.74 5.52
C CYS A 382 -5.80 -3.15 6.86
N PRO A 383 -6.08 -3.74 8.06
CA PRO A 383 -5.76 -3.11 9.32
C PRO A 383 -4.26 -2.90 9.52
N ILE A 384 -3.91 -1.73 10.07
CA ILE A 384 -2.56 -1.41 10.55
C ILE A 384 -2.65 -1.13 12.05
N MET A 385 -1.79 -1.79 12.82
CA MET A 385 -1.69 -1.62 14.28
C MET A 385 -0.55 -0.68 14.66
N GLN A 386 0.49 -0.59 13.83
CA GLN A 386 1.66 0.25 14.04
C GLN A 386 1.30 1.73 13.82
N ASP A 387 1.95 2.62 14.57
CA ASP A 387 1.87 4.07 14.35
C ASP A 387 2.90 4.49 13.27
N PRO A 388 2.58 5.51 12.43
CA PRO A 388 3.52 5.99 11.43
C PRO A 388 4.65 6.85 12.08
N PRO A 389 5.87 6.85 11.51
CA PRO A 389 6.31 5.99 10.41
C PRO A 389 6.68 4.58 10.89
N SER A 390 6.39 3.57 10.09
CA SER A 390 6.74 2.17 10.37
C SER A 390 6.81 1.35 9.08
N TRP A 391 7.54 0.24 9.11
CA TRP A 391 7.51 -0.76 8.06
C TRP A 391 6.40 -1.76 8.34
N LEU A 392 5.67 -2.18 7.30
CA LEU A 392 4.54 -3.11 7.37
C LEU A 392 4.91 -4.54 6.97
N ASP A 393 6.16 -4.78 6.62
CA ASP A 393 6.71 -6.10 6.31
C ASP A 393 7.75 -6.51 7.37
N ASP A 394 8.11 -7.78 7.37
CA ASP A 394 9.07 -8.38 8.34
C ASP A 394 10.52 -8.32 7.85
N LYS A 395 10.83 -7.49 6.82
CA LYS A 395 12.19 -7.36 6.30
C LYS A 395 13.04 -6.47 7.21
N ASP A 396 14.34 -6.67 7.15
CA ASP A 396 15.31 -5.77 7.79
C ASP A 396 15.41 -4.47 6.99
N HIS A 397 15.01 -3.38 7.60
CA HIS A 397 14.99 -2.05 7.00
C HIS A 397 15.69 -1.02 7.88
N THR A 398 16.06 0.11 7.30
CA THR A 398 16.50 1.29 8.05
C THR A 398 15.41 1.77 9.00
N ASP A 399 15.82 2.36 10.14
CA ASP A 399 14.90 2.97 11.10
C ASP A 399 13.98 3.98 10.38
N PRO A 400 12.66 3.77 10.43
CA PRO A 400 11.69 4.61 9.73
C PRO A 400 11.73 6.09 10.14
N VAL A 401 12.24 6.42 11.35
CA VAL A 401 12.39 7.79 11.85
C VAL A 401 13.45 8.58 11.06
N ASN A 402 14.43 7.88 10.46
CA ASN A 402 15.52 8.50 9.67
C ASN A 402 15.20 8.58 8.17
N LEU A 403 13.97 8.28 7.77
CA LEU A 403 13.54 8.33 6.38
C LEU A 403 12.76 9.62 6.09
N ILE A 404 13.17 10.33 5.05
CA ILE A 404 12.51 11.57 4.59
C ILE A 404 11.95 11.31 3.18
N PRO A 405 10.63 11.10 3.04
CA PRO A 405 10.01 10.91 1.74
C PRO A 405 9.93 12.21 0.94
N PHE A 406 10.38 12.16 -0.30
CA PHE A 406 10.23 13.17 -1.35
C PHE A 406 9.40 12.61 -2.49
N ARG A 407 8.96 13.46 -3.41
CA ARG A 407 8.19 13.04 -4.58
C ARG A 407 8.95 12.05 -5.48
N ASN A 408 10.27 12.20 -5.60
CA ASN A 408 11.13 11.34 -6.43
C ASN A 408 11.77 10.16 -5.67
N GLY A 409 11.47 9.94 -4.39
CA GLY A 409 12.00 8.82 -3.61
C GLY A 409 12.12 9.12 -2.12
N ILE A 410 12.61 8.15 -1.37
CA ILE A 410 12.78 8.27 0.09
C ILE A 410 14.26 8.43 0.40
N LEU A 411 14.64 9.58 0.96
CA LEU A 411 16.01 9.84 1.41
C LEU A 411 16.25 9.13 2.74
N ASN A 412 17.24 8.25 2.77
CA ASN A 412 17.77 7.71 4.02
C ASN A 412 18.73 8.73 4.62
N PHE A 413 18.38 9.30 5.78
CA PHE A 413 19.17 10.36 6.39
C PHE A 413 20.49 9.84 6.98
N ASP A 414 20.58 8.57 7.38
CA ASP A 414 21.83 7.96 7.84
C ASP A 414 22.85 7.85 6.68
N ASP A 415 22.38 7.49 5.49
CA ASP A 415 23.21 7.51 4.27
C ASP A 415 23.63 8.92 3.90
N TYR A 416 22.71 9.90 4.01
CA TYR A 416 23.01 11.32 3.80
C TYR A 416 24.09 11.83 4.77
N MET A 417 24.05 11.41 6.04
CA MET A 417 25.11 11.73 7.03
C MET A 417 26.48 11.26 6.57
N ASN A 418 26.55 10.11 5.91
CA ASN A 418 27.76 9.48 5.39
C ASN A 418 28.14 9.95 3.97
N GLY A 419 27.41 10.91 3.40
CA GLY A 419 27.68 11.47 2.07
C GLY A 419 27.09 10.66 0.92
N GLN A 420 26.24 9.68 1.19
CA GLN A 420 25.50 8.91 0.19
C GLN A 420 24.15 9.57 -0.07
N MET A 421 23.79 9.75 -1.34
CA MET A 421 22.59 10.47 -1.77
C MET A 421 21.62 9.57 -2.54
N THR A 422 21.61 8.28 -2.23
CA THR A 422 20.72 7.31 -2.90
C THR A 422 19.32 7.41 -2.31
N LEU A 423 18.31 7.52 -3.19
CA LEU A 423 16.91 7.48 -2.80
C LEU A 423 16.38 6.04 -2.90
N LEU A 424 15.61 5.62 -1.90
CA LEU A 424 14.83 4.40 -1.95
C LEU A 424 13.54 4.64 -2.76
N ASN A 425 13.04 3.61 -3.42
CA ASN A 425 11.75 3.70 -4.12
C ASN A 425 10.58 3.84 -3.13
N PRO A 426 9.60 4.70 -3.42
CA PRO A 426 8.37 4.77 -2.65
C PRO A 426 7.63 3.41 -2.71
N THR A 427 7.15 2.94 -1.56
CA THR A 427 6.44 1.66 -1.46
C THR A 427 5.34 1.72 -0.42
N PRO A 428 4.16 1.08 -0.65
CA PRO A 428 3.11 0.97 0.37
C PRO A 428 3.49 0.10 1.57
N ALA A 429 4.61 -0.62 1.53
CA ALA A 429 5.18 -1.30 2.69
C ALA A 429 5.70 -0.31 3.75
N PHE A 430 6.03 0.91 3.35
CA PHE A 430 6.43 1.98 4.27
C PHE A 430 5.21 2.81 4.68
N PHE A 431 4.70 2.54 5.87
CA PHE A 431 3.58 3.30 6.44
C PHE A 431 4.06 4.67 6.91
N ASN A 432 3.85 5.66 6.09
CA ASN A 432 4.10 7.06 6.41
C ASN A 432 2.94 7.95 5.94
N MET A 433 2.77 9.11 6.57
CA MET A 433 1.73 10.08 6.23
C MET A 433 2.29 11.38 5.64
N ASN A 434 3.61 11.44 5.47
CA ASN A 434 4.33 12.66 5.11
C ASN A 434 5.15 12.46 3.84
N VAL A 435 5.07 13.41 2.93
CA VAL A 435 5.91 13.48 1.71
C VAL A 435 6.23 14.94 1.42
N VAL A 436 7.47 15.29 1.29
CA VAL A 436 7.90 16.61 0.82
C VAL A 436 7.47 16.76 -0.64
N PRO A 437 6.70 17.80 -1.04
CA PRO A 437 5.94 17.83 -2.28
C PRO A 437 6.75 18.18 -3.54
N TYR A 438 8.05 18.04 -3.50
CA TYR A 438 8.97 18.27 -4.63
C TYR A 438 10.07 17.20 -4.67
N ASP A 439 10.83 17.19 -5.77
CA ASP A 439 11.93 16.28 -5.97
C ASP A 439 13.15 16.69 -5.14
N PHE A 440 13.80 15.74 -4.49
CA PHE A 440 15.07 15.99 -3.82
C PHE A 440 16.18 16.12 -4.85
N ASP A 441 16.93 17.23 -4.82
CA ASP A 441 18.18 17.44 -5.54
C ASP A 441 19.20 18.09 -4.59
N PRO A 442 20.30 17.40 -4.25
CA PRO A 442 21.31 17.89 -3.30
C PRO A 442 22.09 19.11 -3.79
N ARG A 443 21.94 19.48 -5.08
CA ARG A 443 22.65 20.63 -5.67
C ARG A 443 21.86 21.94 -5.59
N LEU A 444 20.57 21.86 -5.22
CA LEU A 444 19.73 23.06 -5.16
C LEU A 444 20.05 23.87 -3.91
N GLU A 445 20.27 25.17 -4.11
CA GLU A 445 20.49 26.16 -3.06
C GLU A 445 19.75 27.44 -3.40
N SER A 446 19.42 28.22 -2.38
CA SER A 446 18.78 29.54 -2.53
C SER A 446 19.66 30.64 -1.96
N LYS A 447 20.41 31.30 -2.84
CA LYS A 447 21.14 32.51 -2.43
C LYS A 447 20.22 33.58 -1.84
N MET A 448 18.98 33.69 -2.35
CA MET A 448 18.00 34.65 -1.83
C MET A 448 17.62 34.33 -0.37
N TRP A 449 17.54 33.05 -0.01
CA TRP A 449 17.30 32.61 1.37
C TRP A 449 18.47 32.93 2.27
N ASP A 450 19.69 32.66 1.83
CA ASP A 450 20.90 32.93 2.58
C ASP A 450 21.10 34.43 2.80
N ASP A 451 20.95 35.26 1.75
CA ASP A 451 21.02 36.71 1.83
C ASP A 451 19.94 37.27 2.79
N PHE A 452 18.72 36.74 2.74
CA PHE A 452 17.63 37.13 3.65
C PHE A 452 17.98 36.79 5.12
N LEU A 453 18.52 35.61 5.41
CA LEU A 453 18.90 35.25 6.77
C LEU A 453 20.04 36.09 7.31
N LEU A 454 21.05 36.37 6.49
CA LEU A 454 22.15 37.28 6.85
C LEU A 454 21.63 38.70 7.20
N ASP A 455 20.64 39.20 6.46
CA ASP A 455 20.05 40.50 6.71
C ASP A 455 19.23 40.54 8.00
N ILE A 456 18.31 39.58 8.21
CA ILE A 456 17.40 39.63 9.39
C ILE A 456 18.13 39.31 10.71
N PHE A 457 19.23 38.56 10.66
CA PHE A 457 20.02 38.21 11.84
C PHE A 457 21.34 39.01 11.96
N ASN A 458 21.57 40.01 11.13
CA ASN A 458 22.79 40.83 11.12
C ASN A 458 24.09 40.01 10.98
N GLY A 459 24.03 38.88 10.24
CA GLY A 459 25.15 37.98 10.07
C GLY A 459 25.44 37.06 11.26
N ASP A 460 24.57 37.02 12.29
CA ASP A 460 24.69 36.12 13.44
C ASP A 460 24.54 34.66 13.01
N GLN A 461 25.67 33.95 12.91
CA GLN A 461 25.73 32.58 12.43
C GLN A 461 25.06 31.59 13.40
N GLU A 462 25.11 31.84 14.72
CA GLU A 462 24.46 30.95 15.70
C GLU A 462 22.94 30.96 15.56
N LYS A 463 22.34 32.13 15.26
CA LYS A 463 20.90 32.23 14.97
C LYS A 463 20.52 31.52 13.67
N ILE A 464 21.36 31.67 12.63
CA ILE A 464 21.16 30.95 11.35
C ILE A 464 21.30 29.45 11.56
N ASP A 465 22.27 29.04 12.36
CA ASP A 465 22.53 27.63 12.69
C ASP A 465 21.38 27.00 13.47
N LEU A 466 20.87 27.67 14.52
CA LEU A 466 19.69 27.24 15.27
C LEU A 466 18.47 27.11 14.36
N LEU A 467 18.26 28.07 13.46
CA LEU A 467 17.12 28.01 12.52
C LEU A 467 17.27 26.84 11.56
N ALA A 468 18.47 26.59 11.00
CA ALA A 468 18.71 25.45 10.11
C ALA A 468 18.47 24.12 10.82
N GLU A 469 18.97 23.97 12.05
CA GLU A 469 18.72 22.80 12.89
C GLU A 469 17.24 22.59 13.15
N TRP A 470 16.53 23.64 13.47
CA TRP A 470 15.08 23.58 13.71
C TRP A 470 14.30 23.21 12.47
N MET A 471 14.59 23.83 11.33
CA MET A 471 13.95 23.48 10.06
C MET A 471 14.24 22.04 9.66
N GLY A 472 15.45 21.59 9.85
CA GLY A 472 15.85 20.19 9.60
C GLY A 472 15.19 19.21 10.55
N TYR A 473 15.09 19.55 11.83
CA TYR A 473 14.40 18.72 12.83
C TYR A 473 12.91 18.53 12.49
N ASN A 474 12.28 19.51 11.84
CA ASN A 474 10.92 19.38 11.34
C ASN A 474 10.77 18.46 10.11
N CYS A 475 11.85 18.05 9.45
CA CYS A 475 11.77 17.13 8.32
C CYS A 475 11.63 15.66 8.74
N VAL A 476 11.93 15.31 9.99
CA VAL A 476 11.88 13.93 10.52
C VAL A 476 10.90 13.82 11.67
N PRO A 477 10.20 12.70 11.86
CA PRO A 477 9.21 12.52 12.94
C PRO A 477 9.86 12.18 14.30
N ASP A 478 11.04 12.74 14.57
CA ASP A 478 11.80 12.55 15.79
C ASP A 478 11.37 13.54 16.87
N MET A 479 11.02 13.07 18.06
CA MET A 479 10.64 13.89 19.22
C MET A 479 11.67 13.83 20.35
N SER A 480 12.85 13.21 20.14
CA SER A 480 13.83 12.91 21.18
C SER A 480 14.43 14.14 21.87
N HIS A 481 14.45 15.27 21.20
CA HIS A 481 14.95 16.52 21.81
C HIS A 481 13.92 17.24 22.68
N GLU A 482 12.64 16.84 22.65
CA GLU A 482 11.55 17.46 23.44
C GLU A 482 11.51 19.00 23.35
N LYS A 483 11.70 19.57 22.15
CA LYS A 483 11.79 21.02 21.95
C LYS A 483 10.64 21.59 21.15
N MET A 484 10.30 22.86 21.45
CA MET A 484 9.48 23.74 20.65
C MET A 484 10.24 25.04 20.36
N MET A 485 9.85 25.76 19.31
CA MET A 485 10.53 27.00 18.89
C MET A 485 9.61 28.21 19.06
N ILE A 486 10.14 29.26 19.66
CA ILE A 486 9.49 30.58 19.72
C ILE A 486 10.33 31.60 18.96
N PHE A 487 9.79 32.18 17.90
CA PHE A 487 10.29 33.39 17.23
C PHE A 487 9.76 34.60 17.95
N THR A 488 10.62 35.38 18.59
CA THR A 488 10.24 36.60 19.28
C THR A 488 10.93 37.82 18.67
N GLY A 489 10.32 39.02 18.82
CA GLY A 489 10.91 40.28 18.34
C GLY A 489 9.87 41.22 17.77
N ARG A 490 10.35 42.38 17.31
CA ARG A 490 9.52 43.51 16.84
C ARG A 490 8.57 43.13 15.68
N PRO A 491 7.46 43.82 15.49
CA PRO A 491 6.67 43.70 14.28
C PRO A 491 7.51 43.97 13.02
N ARG A 492 7.15 43.26 11.91
CA ARG A 492 7.84 43.38 10.61
C ARG A 492 9.33 43.03 10.68
N SER A 493 9.70 42.03 11.47
CA SER A 493 11.10 41.56 11.64
C SER A 493 11.48 40.33 10.82
N GLY A 494 10.56 39.76 10.03
CA GLY A 494 10.79 38.55 9.24
C GLY A 494 10.23 37.26 9.84
N LYS A 495 9.75 37.22 11.09
CA LYS A 495 9.21 36.03 11.76
C LYS A 495 8.18 35.28 10.92
N SER A 496 7.13 35.96 10.43
CA SER A 496 6.09 35.36 9.62
C SER A 496 6.60 34.90 8.24
N THR A 497 7.67 35.49 7.72
CA THR A 497 8.31 35.08 6.47
C THR A 497 9.04 33.75 6.65
N VAL A 498 9.79 33.62 7.75
CA VAL A 498 10.47 32.35 8.10
C VAL A 498 9.44 31.23 8.39
N LEU A 499 8.35 31.55 9.10
CA LEU A 499 7.30 30.57 9.40
C LEU A 499 6.62 30.05 8.14
N GLU A 500 6.35 30.94 7.17
CA GLU A 500 5.80 30.54 5.87
C GLU A 500 6.80 29.77 5.02
N ALA A 501 8.09 30.14 5.02
CA ALA A 501 9.13 29.40 4.34
C ALA A 501 9.24 27.95 4.88
N LEU A 502 9.12 27.75 6.20
CA LEU A 502 9.04 26.43 6.81
C LEU A 502 7.84 25.63 6.29
N ARG A 503 6.66 26.28 6.22
CA ARG A 503 5.44 25.66 5.68
C ARG A 503 5.60 25.22 4.24
N HIS A 504 6.10 26.10 3.38
CA HIS A 504 6.33 25.81 1.96
C HIS A 504 7.41 24.74 1.76
N MET A 505 8.48 24.78 2.58
CA MET A 505 9.53 23.77 2.54
C MET A 505 9.02 22.37 2.89
N LEU A 506 8.20 22.24 3.92
CA LEU A 506 7.62 20.94 4.32
C LEU A 506 6.44 20.54 3.42
N GLY A 507 5.70 21.52 2.88
CA GLY A 507 4.42 21.34 2.22
C GLY A 507 3.25 21.59 3.16
N TYR A 508 2.18 22.16 2.61
CA TYR A 508 0.99 22.57 3.38
C TYR A 508 0.36 21.44 4.18
N GLU A 509 0.34 20.24 3.62
CA GLU A 509 -0.29 19.06 4.23
C GLU A 509 0.51 18.47 5.39
N GLN A 510 1.80 18.83 5.50
CA GLN A 510 2.67 18.44 6.60
C GLN A 510 2.56 19.40 7.80
N CYS A 511 1.86 20.50 7.63
CA CYS A 511 1.75 21.57 8.61
C CYS A 511 0.30 21.77 9.05
N CYS A 512 0.11 22.04 10.32
CA CYS A 512 -1.17 22.46 10.88
C CYS A 512 -1.08 23.86 11.46
N GLU A 513 -2.02 24.74 11.10
CA GLU A 513 -2.21 25.98 11.83
C GLU A 513 -2.95 25.72 13.14
N SER A 514 -2.42 26.23 14.22
CA SER A 514 -3.01 26.07 15.54
C SER A 514 -3.04 27.39 16.31
N THR A 515 -3.80 27.43 17.37
CA THR A 515 -3.83 28.52 18.36
C THR A 515 -3.89 27.89 19.75
N PHE A 516 -3.51 28.64 20.80
CA PHE A 516 -3.65 28.14 22.17
C PHE A 516 -5.11 27.77 22.51
N GLN A 517 -6.05 28.54 22.04
CA GLN A 517 -7.47 28.27 22.22
C GLN A 517 -7.91 26.99 21.49
N SER A 518 -7.44 26.78 20.25
CA SER A 518 -7.79 25.56 19.49
C SER A 518 -7.24 24.30 20.16
N LEU A 519 -6.03 24.33 20.72
CA LEU A 519 -5.43 23.19 21.44
C LEU A 519 -6.25 22.75 22.66
N CYS A 520 -6.91 23.71 23.36
CA CYS A 520 -7.79 23.42 24.47
C CYS A 520 -9.17 22.89 24.05
N GLY A 521 -9.53 23.02 22.77
CA GLY A 521 -10.83 22.61 22.24
C GLY A 521 -11.02 21.09 22.24
N ALA A 522 -12.28 20.63 22.32
CA ALA A 522 -12.63 19.21 22.38
C ALA A 522 -12.03 18.39 21.21
N PHE A 523 -11.87 18.98 20.02
CA PHE A 523 -11.32 18.38 18.82
C PHE A 523 -10.00 19.00 18.37
N GLY A 524 -9.36 19.79 19.23
CA GLY A 524 -8.20 20.62 18.88
C GLY A 524 -6.95 19.86 18.49
N LEU A 525 -6.82 18.61 18.95
CA LEU A 525 -5.69 17.74 18.63
C LEU A 525 -5.89 16.96 17.32
N GLN A 526 -7.11 16.87 16.79
CA GLN A 526 -7.40 16.11 15.56
C GLN A 526 -6.58 16.60 14.35
N PRO A 527 -6.41 17.89 14.08
CA PRO A 527 -5.60 18.39 12.97
C PRO A 527 -4.09 18.11 13.08
N LEU A 528 -3.60 17.74 14.28
CA LEU A 528 -2.18 17.46 14.52
C LEU A 528 -1.80 16.03 14.13
N VAL A 529 -2.78 15.15 13.87
CA VAL A 529 -2.53 13.76 13.48
C VAL A 529 -1.90 13.72 12.09
N GLY A 530 -0.72 13.12 12.00
CA GLY A 530 -0.01 12.96 10.72
C GLY A 530 0.71 14.23 10.24
N THR A 531 0.75 15.32 11.02
CA THR A 531 1.53 16.51 10.67
C THR A 531 2.91 16.51 11.34
N LEU A 532 3.89 17.18 10.71
CA LEU A 532 5.26 17.35 11.23
C LEU A 532 5.43 18.67 12.00
N ALA A 533 4.71 19.72 11.61
CA ALA A 533 4.82 21.03 12.23
C ALA A 533 3.44 21.62 12.58
N ALA A 534 3.31 22.08 13.81
CA ALA A 534 2.19 22.88 14.28
C ALA A 534 2.64 24.36 14.36
N LEU A 535 2.07 25.21 13.52
CA LEU A 535 2.46 26.59 13.35
C LEU A 535 1.46 27.50 14.05
N ILE A 536 1.96 28.39 14.93
CA ILE A 536 1.16 29.40 15.60
C ILE A 536 1.66 30.77 15.18
N GLY A 537 1.02 31.35 14.15
CA GLY A 537 1.30 32.73 13.71
C GLY A 537 0.58 33.73 14.57
N ASP A 538 1.26 34.85 14.90
CA ASP A 538 0.71 35.95 15.73
C ASP A 538 0.07 35.46 17.05
N ALA A 539 0.82 34.61 17.74
CA ALA A 539 0.39 34.01 19.01
C ALA A 539 0.17 35.14 20.06
N LYS A 540 -1.04 35.26 20.56
CA LYS A 540 -1.36 36.13 21.69
C LYS A 540 -1.29 35.35 22.97
N THR A 541 -0.80 35.96 24.05
CA THR A 541 -0.80 35.35 25.39
C THR A 541 -2.24 34.97 25.76
N PRO A 542 -2.51 33.70 26.06
CA PRO A 542 -3.85 33.25 26.44
C PRO A 542 -4.25 33.84 27.82
N HIS A 543 -5.55 33.95 28.09
CA HIS A 543 -6.02 34.30 29.43
C HIS A 543 -5.63 33.21 30.44
N ALA A 544 -5.44 33.59 31.71
CA ALA A 544 -4.83 32.76 32.73
C ALA A 544 -5.35 31.28 32.82
N ARG A 545 -6.68 31.05 32.70
CA ARG A 545 -7.26 29.71 32.72
C ARG A 545 -7.00 28.89 31.45
N GLU A 546 -6.98 29.52 30.31
CA GLU A 546 -6.66 28.90 29.02
C GLU A 546 -5.16 28.65 28.90
N SER A 547 -4.35 29.47 29.56
CA SER A 547 -2.89 29.34 29.62
C SER A 547 -2.45 28.02 30.25
N ASP A 548 -3.02 27.65 31.39
CA ASP A 548 -2.64 26.42 32.11
C ASP A 548 -3.00 25.15 31.31
N ALA A 549 -4.21 25.12 30.74
CA ALA A 549 -4.67 23.98 29.93
C ALA A 549 -3.88 23.85 28.60
N ALA A 550 -3.54 24.98 27.96
CA ALA A 550 -2.71 24.98 26.75
C ALA A 550 -1.29 24.52 27.07
N LEU A 551 -0.72 25.00 28.17
CA LEU A 551 0.62 24.60 28.63
C LEU A 551 0.69 23.10 28.92
N GLU A 552 -0.29 22.53 29.62
CA GLU A 552 -0.37 21.11 29.88
C GLU A 552 -0.35 20.28 28.58
N LYS A 553 -1.16 20.69 27.57
CA LYS A 553 -1.19 20.05 26.26
C LYS A 553 0.13 20.18 25.49
N LEU A 554 0.74 21.37 25.52
CA LEU A 554 2.04 21.59 24.89
C LEU A 554 3.13 20.72 25.50
N LEU A 555 3.22 20.68 26.85
CA LEU A 555 4.20 19.87 27.56
C LEU A 555 4.01 18.37 27.26
N GLN A 556 2.75 17.89 27.26
CA GLN A 556 2.41 16.51 26.93
C GLN A 556 2.84 16.15 25.50
N ILE A 557 2.52 17.00 24.51
CA ILE A 557 2.85 16.70 23.11
C ILE A 557 4.36 16.83 22.85
N VAL A 558 4.99 17.87 23.37
CA VAL A 558 6.45 18.09 23.19
C VAL A 558 7.27 17.02 23.89
N GLY A 559 6.82 16.53 25.05
CA GLY A 559 7.43 15.40 25.76
C GLY A 559 7.20 14.05 25.08
N GLY A 560 6.40 14.00 23.99
CA GLY A 560 6.13 12.75 23.29
C GLY A 560 5.17 11.82 24.01
N ASP A 561 4.42 12.32 25.01
CA ASP A 561 3.46 11.52 25.74
C ASP A 561 2.26 11.15 24.86
N PRO A 562 1.71 9.93 25.00
CA PRO A 562 0.52 9.52 24.29
C PRO A 562 -0.70 10.36 24.69
N VAL A 563 -1.49 10.75 23.72
CA VAL A 563 -2.72 11.53 23.92
C VAL A 563 -3.94 10.81 23.33
N THR A 564 -5.09 11.03 23.95
CA THR A 564 -6.38 10.61 23.40
C THR A 564 -6.91 11.71 22.49
N ILE A 565 -7.26 11.37 21.24
CA ILE A 565 -7.75 12.32 20.27
C ILE A 565 -9.25 12.13 20.05
N ASN A 566 -10.02 13.13 20.43
CA ASN A 566 -11.44 13.19 20.10
C ASN A 566 -11.63 13.56 18.63
N ARG A 567 -12.52 12.82 17.94
CA ARG A 567 -12.84 13.07 16.53
C ARG A 567 -14.32 13.36 16.36
N LYS A 568 -14.64 14.31 15.49
CA LYS A 568 -16.05 14.67 15.25
C LYS A 568 -16.74 13.60 14.43
N GLY A 569 -17.79 12.97 15.01
CA GLY A 569 -18.62 11.99 14.33
C GLY A 569 -17.98 10.61 14.09
N ILE A 570 -16.83 10.34 14.67
CA ILE A 570 -16.08 9.09 14.54
C ILE A 570 -15.58 8.66 15.92
N THR A 571 -15.31 7.38 16.11
CA THR A 571 -14.72 6.84 17.34
C THR A 571 -13.41 7.56 17.69
N GLN A 572 -13.19 7.83 18.98
CA GLN A 572 -11.95 8.40 19.49
C GLN A 572 -10.73 7.57 19.05
N MET A 573 -9.60 8.24 18.83
CA MET A 573 -8.30 7.58 18.71
C MET A 573 -7.69 7.48 20.12
N PRO A 574 -7.69 6.34 20.78
CA PRO A 574 -6.99 6.16 22.05
C PRO A 574 -5.48 6.06 21.79
N THR A 575 -4.70 6.62 22.68
CA THR A 575 -3.25 6.37 22.77
C THR A 575 -2.51 6.64 21.46
N VAL A 576 -2.49 7.91 21.03
CA VAL A 576 -1.73 8.36 19.85
C VAL A 576 -0.55 9.21 20.31
N GLN A 577 0.65 8.90 19.85
CA GLN A 577 1.81 9.79 19.99
C GLN A 577 1.84 10.75 18.80
N LEU A 578 1.67 12.05 19.07
CA LEU A 578 1.78 13.08 18.05
C LEU A 578 3.26 13.36 17.74
N LYS A 579 3.62 13.36 16.46
CA LYS A 579 4.99 13.58 15.98
C LYS A 579 5.20 15.00 15.45
N CYS A 580 4.43 15.97 15.92
CA CYS A 580 4.49 17.36 15.45
C CYS A 580 5.22 18.27 16.44
N ARG A 581 5.94 19.26 15.90
CA ARG A 581 6.68 20.26 16.67
C ARG A 581 6.01 21.60 16.54
N PHE A 582 5.98 22.32 17.66
CA PHE A 582 5.39 23.66 17.69
C PHE A 582 6.41 24.72 17.31
N THR A 583 6.06 25.56 16.33
CA THR A 583 6.78 26.79 15.99
C THR A 583 5.84 27.97 16.15
N MET A 584 6.17 28.89 17.05
CA MET A 584 5.31 30.02 17.41
C MET A 584 5.98 31.34 17.02
N ALA A 585 5.25 32.25 16.40
CA ALA A 585 5.71 33.63 16.14
C ALA A 585 4.97 34.59 17.04
N MET A 586 5.70 35.33 17.87
CA MET A 586 5.17 36.24 18.88
C MET A 586 5.94 37.59 18.87
N ASN A 587 5.28 38.67 19.23
CA ASN A 587 5.95 39.97 19.39
C ASN A 587 6.59 40.11 20.77
N GLU A 588 6.01 39.46 21.77
CA GLU A 588 6.48 39.44 23.16
C GLU A 588 6.53 38.00 23.67
N LEU A 589 7.36 37.73 24.68
CA LEU A 589 7.42 36.41 25.31
C LEU A 589 6.08 36.10 26.01
N PRO A 590 5.58 34.84 25.89
CA PRO A 590 4.31 34.49 26.50
C PRO A 590 4.44 34.37 28.00
N ALA A 591 3.48 34.92 28.72
CA ALA A 591 3.36 34.72 30.17
C ALA A 591 2.62 33.41 30.50
N PHE A 592 3.30 32.28 30.39
CA PHE A 592 2.77 30.99 30.87
C PHE A 592 2.96 30.87 32.37
N SER A 593 1.98 30.26 33.07
CA SER A 593 2.09 29.96 34.49
C SER A 593 2.98 28.74 34.74
N ASP A 594 4.24 28.77 34.31
CA ASP A 594 5.19 27.66 34.44
C ASP A 594 5.81 27.60 35.86
N HIS A 595 5.00 27.24 36.81
CA HIS A 595 5.41 27.16 38.23
C HIS A 595 6.41 26.04 38.54
N ALA A 596 6.53 25.05 37.65
CA ALA A 596 7.41 23.90 37.81
C ALA A 596 8.73 24.02 37.03
N ASN A 597 8.90 25.13 36.29
CA ASN A 597 10.01 25.36 35.35
C ASN A 597 10.13 24.21 34.30
N ALA A 598 9.00 23.61 33.94
CA ALA A 598 8.96 22.46 33.03
C ALA A 598 9.04 22.89 31.57
N LEU A 599 8.66 24.14 31.25
CA LEU A 599 8.63 24.65 29.87
C LEU A 599 10.00 25.15 29.41
N GLU A 600 10.76 25.80 30.29
CA GLU A 600 12.05 26.39 29.94
C GLU A 600 13.02 25.40 29.24
N PRO A 601 13.27 24.19 29.80
CA PRO A 601 14.17 23.24 29.15
C PRO A 601 13.64 22.73 27.80
N ARG A 602 12.36 22.97 27.48
CA ARG A 602 11.71 22.58 26.22
C ARG A 602 11.65 23.70 25.18
N LEU A 603 12.19 24.88 25.49
CA LEU A 603 12.16 26.03 24.59
C LEU A 603 13.46 26.20 23.81
N ASN A 604 13.33 26.50 22.53
CA ASN A 604 14.32 27.19 21.74
C ASN A 604 13.78 28.59 21.44
N LEU A 605 14.52 29.62 21.81
CA LEU A 605 14.15 31.01 21.61
C LEU A 605 15.02 31.64 20.52
N LEU A 606 14.39 32.16 19.47
CA LEU A 606 15.07 32.83 18.38
C LEU A 606 14.61 34.29 18.27
N HIS A 607 15.53 35.23 18.50
CA HIS A 607 15.22 36.67 18.54
C HIS A 607 15.44 37.33 17.19
N PHE A 608 14.44 38.09 16.75
CA PHE A 608 14.44 38.92 15.55
C PHE A 608 14.56 40.39 15.96
N GLU A 609 15.73 40.94 15.93
CA GLU A 609 16.06 42.26 16.44
C GLU A 609 15.60 43.38 15.48
N ASN A 610 15.79 43.16 14.18
CA ASN A 610 15.53 44.14 13.14
C ASN A 610 14.03 44.40 12.95
N SER A 611 13.68 45.63 12.57
CA SER A 611 12.33 45.97 12.12
C SER A 611 12.42 46.67 10.76
N TYR A 612 11.62 46.20 9.84
CA TYR A 612 11.56 46.73 8.46
C TYR A 612 10.35 47.64 8.23
N ILE A 613 9.73 48.16 9.29
CA ILE A 613 8.60 49.10 9.18
C ILE A 613 9.02 50.29 8.30
N GLY A 614 8.24 50.54 7.23
CA GLY A 614 8.50 51.57 6.24
C GLY A 614 9.56 51.24 5.18
N ARG A 615 10.17 50.05 5.24
CA ARG A 615 11.16 49.54 4.27
C ARG A 615 10.79 48.15 3.76
N GLU A 616 9.52 47.76 3.92
CA GLU A 616 9.09 46.40 3.61
C GLU A 616 9.17 46.10 2.11
N ASP A 617 9.81 45.02 1.71
CA ASP A 617 9.63 44.44 0.39
C ASP A 617 8.38 43.54 0.39
N ARG A 618 7.30 44.05 -0.20
CA ARG A 618 5.99 43.38 -0.24
C ARG A 618 6.00 42.05 -1.00
N PHE A 619 6.97 41.82 -1.86
CA PHE A 619 7.07 40.65 -2.70
C PHE A 619 8.10 39.63 -2.19
N LEU A 620 8.91 39.99 -1.20
CA LEU A 620 9.96 39.12 -0.66
C LEU A 620 9.41 37.79 -0.19
N LYS A 621 8.35 37.78 0.60
CA LYS A 621 7.69 36.60 1.11
C LYS A 621 7.26 35.65 -0.03
N THR A 622 6.61 36.20 -1.07
CA THR A 622 6.16 35.44 -2.24
C THR A 622 7.34 34.85 -3.02
N ARG A 623 8.46 35.57 -3.14
CA ARG A 623 9.65 35.06 -3.82
C ARG A 623 10.31 33.93 -3.02
N LEU A 624 10.48 34.12 -1.72
CA LEU A 624 11.06 33.07 -0.83
C LEU A 624 10.18 31.82 -0.78
N ASN A 625 8.86 31.95 -0.77
CA ASN A 625 7.94 30.83 -0.84
C ASN A 625 8.14 30.03 -2.13
N LYS A 626 8.33 30.70 -3.28
CA LYS A 626 8.65 30.01 -4.54
C LYS A 626 9.99 29.28 -4.51
N GLU A 627 10.99 29.82 -3.83
CA GLU A 627 12.28 29.14 -3.63
C GLU A 627 12.09 27.86 -2.76
N ALA A 628 11.24 27.95 -1.72
CA ALA A 628 10.90 26.82 -0.87
C ALA A 628 10.13 25.73 -1.64
N ASP A 629 9.09 26.10 -2.40
CA ASP A 629 8.30 25.19 -3.24
C ASP A 629 9.16 24.51 -4.33
N ALA A 630 10.21 25.17 -4.79
CA ALA A 630 11.16 24.62 -5.74
C ALA A 630 12.23 23.70 -5.10
N GLY A 631 12.13 23.43 -3.80
CA GLY A 631 13.09 22.58 -3.08
C GLY A 631 14.46 23.21 -2.80
N LYS A 632 14.62 24.52 -2.98
CA LYS A 632 15.93 25.19 -2.83
C LYS A 632 16.31 25.48 -1.38
N ILE A 633 15.37 25.38 -0.44
CA ILE A 633 15.65 25.63 0.99
C ILE A 633 15.89 24.32 1.76
N ILE A 634 15.48 23.16 1.23
CA ILE A 634 15.56 21.90 1.95
C ILE A 634 17.00 21.53 2.33
N ASN A 635 17.98 21.79 1.45
CA ASN A 635 19.38 21.47 1.72
C ASN A 635 19.96 22.30 2.86
N PHE A 636 19.50 23.55 3.06
CA PHE A 636 19.81 24.33 4.24
C PHE A 636 19.33 23.62 5.52
N ALA A 637 18.08 23.14 5.52
CA ALA A 637 17.49 22.42 6.65
C ALA A 637 18.20 21.08 6.91
N LEU A 638 18.51 20.28 5.86
CA LEU A 638 19.20 19.00 6.00
C LEU A 638 20.63 19.17 6.53
N ARG A 639 21.36 20.24 6.14
CA ARG A 639 22.64 20.56 6.74
C ARG A 639 22.51 20.89 8.24
N GLY A 640 21.46 21.60 8.62
CA GLY A 640 21.12 21.84 10.02
C GLY A 640 20.82 20.55 10.79
N LEU A 641 20.00 19.67 10.24
CA LEU A 641 19.71 18.36 10.84
C LEU A 641 20.99 17.53 11.01
N LYS A 642 21.86 17.53 10.00
CA LYS A 642 23.17 16.86 10.07
C LYS A 642 24.02 17.38 11.22
N ARG A 643 24.07 18.71 11.43
CA ARG A 643 24.77 19.33 12.56
C ARG A 643 24.13 18.93 13.89
N LEU A 644 22.80 19.00 13.99
CA LEU A 644 22.05 18.61 15.20
C LEU A 644 22.32 17.14 15.58
N ARG A 645 22.24 16.23 14.61
CA ARG A 645 22.53 14.80 14.85
C ARG A 645 23.99 14.56 15.28
N LYS A 646 24.92 15.32 14.76
CA LYS A 646 26.33 15.24 15.15
C LYS A 646 26.56 15.78 16.57
N ASN A 647 25.98 16.92 16.90
CA ASN A 647 26.21 17.63 18.17
C ASN A 647 25.30 17.12 19.30
N GLN A 648 24.19 16.47 18.98
CA GLN A 648 23.16 15.97 19.91
C GLN A 648 22.42 17.07 20.72
N VAL A 649 22.74 18.33 20.47
CA VAL A 649 22.14 19.51 21.11
C VAL A 649 21.96 20.62 20.08
N PHE A 650 20.90 21.40 20.26
CA PHE A 650 20.68 22.60 19.44
C PHE A 650 21.73 23.67 19.76
N THR A 651 22.12 24.42 18.74
CA THR A 651 22.90 25.66 18.92
C THR A 651 22.07 26.65 19.74
N ILE A 652 22.66 27.25 20.77
CA ILE A 652 22.01 28.27 21.60
C ILE A 652 22.72 29.60 21.38
N PRO A 653 22.12 30.53 20.61
CA PRO A 653 22.71 31.86 20.39
C PRO A 653 22.89 32.65 21.69
N GLU A 654 23.92 33.43 21.79
CA GLU A 654 24.18 34.26 22.97
C GLU A 654 22.98 35.13 23.35
N SER A 655 22.30 35.71 22.36
CA SER A 655 21.09 36.50 22.59
C SER A 655 19.92 35.72 23.19
N SER A 656 19.90 34.39 23.05
CA SER A 656 18.85 33.54 23.61
C SER A 656 18.95 33.37 25.12
N TYR A 657 20.14 33.48 25.73
CA TYR A 657 20.28 33.40 27.18
C TYR A 657 19.53 34.51 27.90
N ALA A 658 19.68 35.74 27.43
CA ALA A 658 18.95 36.90 28.01
C ALA A 658 17.44 36.72 27.89
N LEU A 659 16.95 36.15 26.78
CA LEU A 659 15.52 35.85 26.58
C LEU A 659 15.02 34.74 27.51
N VAL A 660 15.83 33.72 27.74
CA VAL A 660 15.47 32.64 28.70
C VAL A 660 15.34 33.22 30.10
N ASP A 661 16.25 34.08 30.52
CA ASP A 661 16.17 34.73 31.83
C ASP A 661 14.93 35.67 31.91
N GLN A 662 14.63 36.43 30.87
CA GLN A 662 13.39 37.23 30.83
C GLN A 662 12.16 36.30 30.90
N PHE A 663 12.15 35.20 30.19
CA PHE A 663 11.05 34.25 30.22
C PHE A 663 10.83 33.65 31.62
N LYS A 664 11.91 33.29 32.34
CA LYS A 664 11.84 32.83 33.76
C LYS A 664 11.13 33.85 34.63
N VAL A 665 11.51 35.10 34.53
CA VAL A 665 10.91 36.20 35.33
C VAL A 665 9.43 36.37 34.99
N ILE A 666 9.06 36.38 33.71
CA ILE A 666 7.68 36.56 33.25
C ILE A 666 6.78 35.37 33.64
N SER A 667 7.30 34.15 33.50
CA SER A 667 6.54 32.90 33.68
C SER A 667 6.40 32.48 35.14
N ASN A 668 7.34 32.88 36.00
CA ASN A 668 7.33 32.56 37.41
C ASN A 668 7.58 33.80 38.29
N PRO A 669 6.52 34.43 38.81
CA PRO A 669 6.63 35.62 39.67
C PRO A 669 7.53 35.44 40.91
N ILE A 670 7.83 34.19 41.29
CA ILE A 670 8.75 33.87 42.38
C ILE A 670 10.17 34.31 42.04
N HIS A 671 10.60 34.20 40.78
CA HIS A 671 11.94 34.65 40.36
C HIS A 671 12.07 36.18 40.47
N GLU A 672 11.03 36.95 40.08
CA GLU A 672 10.99 38.41 40.21
C GLU A 672 11.00 38.82 41.69
N PHE A 673 10.17 38.19 42.50
CA PHE A 673 10.17 38.38 43.96
C PHE A 673 11.53 38.06 44.58
N ALA A 674 12.12 36.93 44.20
CA ALA A 674 13.39 36.51 44.73
C ALA A 674 14.56 37.43 44.32
N GLY A 675 14.56 37.97 43.09
CA GLY A 675 15.55 38.96 42.62
C GLY A 675 15.44 40.29 43.34
N GLU A 676 14.20 40.70 43.71
CA GLU A 676 13.98 41.98 44.40
C GLU A 676 14.11 41.87 45.91
N CYS A 677 13.62 40.76 46.49
CA CYS A 677 13.40 40.68 47.92
C CYS A 677 14.36 39.71 48.62
N CYS A 678 15.12 38.88 47.89
CA CYS A 678 15.96 37.84 48.53
C CYS A 678 17.46 37.97 48.14
N LYS A 679 18.32 37.56 49.05
CA LYS A 679 19.72 37.30 48.82
C LYS A 679 19.99 35.81 48.93
N PHE A 680 20.70 35.23 47.99
CA PHE A 680 21.06 33.81 47.97
C PHE A 680 22.53 33.59 48.31
N ALA A 681 22.84 32.42 48.88
CA ALA A 681 24.20 32.00 49.17
C ALA A 681 24.97 31.70 47.90
N THR A 682 26.22 32.17 47.82
CA THR A 682 27.14 31.90 46.72
C THR A 682 28.20 30.87 47.12
N THR A 683 28.38 30.63 48.43
CA THR A 683 29.34 29.67 48.98
C THR A 683 28.70 28.71 49.99
N GLN A 684 29.34 27.58 50.30
CA GLN A 684 28.84 26.62 51.25
C GLN A 684 28.79 27.17 52.71
N ASP A 685 29.62 28.12 53.04
CA ASP A 685 29.59 28.78 54.35
C ASP A 685 28.42 29.74 54.43
N GLU A 686 28.20 30.57 53.41
CA GLU A 686 27.04 31.44 53.29
C GLU A 686 25.71 30.63 53.32
N GLN A 687 25.70 29.39 52.79
CA GLN A 687 24.52 28.53 52.81
C GLN A 687 24.08 28.13 54.24
N LYS A 688 24.97 28.11 55.21
CA LYS A 688 24.67 27.86 56.59
C LYS A 688 24.31 29.12 57.34
N GLU A 689 24.84 30.28 56.94
CA GLU A 689 24.64 31.57 57.57
C GLU A 689 23.36 32.27 57.12
N LEU A 690 23.10 32.28 55.82
CA LEU A 690 21.90 32.89 55.27
C LEU A 690 20.64 32.05 55.66
N CYS A 691 19.70 32.71 56.32
CA CYS A 691 18.55 32.07 56.89
C CYS A 691 17.33 32.98 56.80
N ALA A 692 16.30 32.55 56.09
CA ALA A 692 14.97 33.20 56.06
C ALA A 692 13.93 32.43 56.91
N VAL A 693 13.25 33.11 57.80
CA VAL A 693 12.12 32.52 58.51
C VAL A 693 10.97 32.28 57.54
N ALA A 694 10.46 31.06 57.49
CA ALA A 694 9.46 30.67 56.51
C ALA A 694 8.22 31.57 56.53
N ASN A 695 7.75 31.96 57.73
CA ASN A 695 6.62 32.86 57.85
C ASN A 695 6.89 34.27 57.29
N ASP A 696 8.06 34.80 57.55
CA ASP A 696 8.44 36.14 57.13
C ASP A 696 8.65 36.16 55.63
N LEU A 697 9.22 35.11 55.06
CA LEU A 697 9.36 34.96 53.61
C LEU A 697 7.98 34.94 52.91
N TYR A 698 6.97 34.24 53.47
CA TYR A 698 5.63 34.24 52.88
C TYR A 698 4.88 35.57 53.08
N GLU A 699 5.01 36.21 54.23
CA GLU A 699 4.36 37.50 54.43
C GLU A 699 4.97 38.61 53.52
N THR A 700 6.30 38.59 53.33
CA THR A 700 6.96 39.45 52.32
C THR A 700 6.43 39.17 50.94
N TRP A 701 6.33 37.90 50.53
CA TRP A 701 5.73 37.46 49.28
C TRP A 701 4.29 37.99 49.11
N ARG A 702 3.47 37.86 50.16
CA ARG A 702 2.07 38.29 50.15
C ARG A 702 1.95 39.79 49.96
N HIS A 703 2.78 40.56 50.62
CA HIS A 703 2.77 42.05 50.51
C HIS A 703 3.36 42.50 49.16
N TRP A 704 4.42 41.84 48.67
CA TRP A 704 4.96 42.05 47.36
C TRP A 704 3.94 41.77 46.26
N CYS A 705 3.24 40.65 46.34
CA CYS A 705 2.16 40.31 45.40
C CYS A 705 1.04 41.38 45.42
N LYS A 706 0.66 41.85 46.58
CA LYS A 706 -0.34 42.91 46.69
C LYS A 706 0.15 44.22 46.05
N ALA A 707 1.38 44.60 46.27
CA ALA A 707 2.00 45.78 45.67
C ALA A 707 2.06 45.67 44.14
N ASN A 708 2.28 44.48 43.59
CA ASN A 708 2.39 44.18 42.15
C ASN A 708 1.07 43.68 41.53
N CYS A 709 -0.10 43.92 42.21
CA CYS A 709 -1.42 43.50 41.73
C CYS A 709 -1.53 42.02 41.38
N ARG A 710 -0.83 41.13 42.10
CA ARG A 710 -0.80 39.68 41.89
C ARG A 710 -1.48 38.94 43.05
N SER A 711 -1.87 37.68 42.79
CA SER A 711 -2.39 36.78 43.84
C SER A 711 -1.26 36.02 44.49
N ALA A 712 -1.15 36.11 45.83
CA ALA A 712 -0.12 35.43 46.58
C ALA A 712 -0.32 33.90 46.70
N GLY A 713 -1.54 33.41 46.49
CA GLY A 713 -1.88 32.01 46.72
C GLY A 713 -1.85 31.59 48.20
N ILE A 714 -1.95 30.30 48.47
CA ILE A 714 -1.87 29.74 49.84
C ILE A 714 -0.42 29.44 50.24
N LYS A 715 -0.15 29.55 51.51
CA LYS A 715 1.17 29.32 52.14
C LYS A 715 1.90 28.02 51.68
N PRO A 716 1.25 26.85 51.72
CA PRO A 716 1.91 25.60 51.31
C PRO A 716 2.32 25.59 49.85
N LEU A 717 1.51 26.18 48.97
CA LEU A 717 1.78 26.26 47.52
C LEU A 717 2.98 27.18 47.23
N PHE A 718 3.03 28.34 47.91
CA PHE A 718 4.19 29.24 47.80
C PHE A 718 5.49 28.52 48.16
N TYR A 719 5.53 27.83 49.32
CA TYR A 719 6.75 27.15 49.77
C TYR A 719 7.18 26.04 48.79
N SER A 720 6.20 25.25 48.29
CA SER A 720 6.48 24.21 47.31
C SER A 720 7.11 24.79 46.05
N ARG A 721 6.53 25.87 45.52
CA ARG A 721 7.00 26.56 44.30
C ARG A 721 8.35 27.26 44.53
N PHE A 722 8.56 27.90 45.70
CA PHE A 722 9.79 28.58 46.04
C PHE A 722 10.98 27.61 46.12
N VAL A 723 10.80 26.47 46.77
CA VAL A 723 11.83 25.42 46.82
C VAL A 723 12.04 24.76 45.46
N ALA A 724 10.98 24.57 44.66
CA ALA A 724 11.13 24.05 43.30
C ALA A 724 11.91 25.02 42.39
N SER A 725 11.75 26.35 42.58
CA SER A 725 12.49 27.34 41.82
C SER A 725 13.96 27.52 42.24
N TYR A 726 14.28 27.13 43.47
CA TYR A 726 15.62 27.24 44.08
C TYR A 726 15.97 25.96 44.82
N PRO A 727 16.33 24.86 44.12
CA PRO A 727 16.58 23.54 44.74
C PRO A 727 17.75 23.49 45.74
N GLU A 728 18.63 24.46 45.66
CA GLU A 728 19.77 24.62 46.58
C GLU A 728 19.36 25.04 47.99
N ILE A 729 18.12 25.52 48.20
CA ILE A 729 17.61 25.94 49.49
C ILE A 729 17.24 24.72 50.37
N ILE A 730 17.73 24.73 51.60
CA ILE A 730 17.53 23.64 52.55
C ILE A 730 16.47 24.03 53.57
N LYS A 731 15.41 23.27 53.68
CA LYS A 731 14.40 23.45 54.76
C LYS A 731 14.93 22.88 56.05
N ASP A 732 14.92 23.72 57.13
CA ASP A 732 15.45 23.37 58.45
C ASP A 732 14.53 23.92 59.59
N ARG A 733 14.82 23.56 60.81
CA ARG A 733 14.18 24.09 62.02
C ARG A 733 15.28 24.65 62.92
N ARG A 734 15.23 25.96 63.20
CA ARG A 734 16.16 26.63 64.10
C ARG A 734 15.48 27.31 65.25
N ARG A 735 16.20 27.40 66.39
CA ARG A 735 15.76 28.16 67.54
C ARG A 735 16.24 29.59 67.39
N LEU A 736 15.29 30.49 67.07
CA LEU A 736 15.57 31.93 66.93
C LEU A 736 14.81 32.68 68.04
N ASN A 737 15.52 33.52 68.81
CA ASN A 737 14.99 34.25 69.93
C ASN A 737 14.19 33.40 70.92
N GLY A 738 14.69 32.17 71.22
CA GLY A 738 14.06 31.26 72.15
C GLY A 738 12.93 30.41 71.59
N VAL A 739 12.44 30.70 70.40
CA VAL A 739 11.31 30.01 69.74
C VAL A 739 11.80 29.16 68.58
N GLN A 740 11.31 27.92 68.50
CA GLN A 740 11.61 27.03 67.36
C GLN A 740 10.79 27.49 66.15
N ARG A 741 11.47 27.81 65.03
CA ARG A 741 10.86 28.30 63.79
C ARG A 741 11.31 27.41 62.60
N HIS A 742 10.43 27.28 61.61
CA HIS A 742 10.78 26.76 60.31
C HIS A 742 11.56 27.82 59.52
N VAL A 743 12.66 27.43 58.98
CA VAL A 743 13.55 28.33 58.21
C VAL A 743 13.98 27.69 56.91
N TYR A 744 14.39 28.53 55.98
CA TYR A 744 15.05 28.14 54.73
C TYR A 744 16.48 28.65 54.80
N LEU A 745 17.46 27.73 54.67
CA LEU A 745 18.91 28.03 54.61
C LEU A 745 19.35 28.29 53.17
N GLY A 746 20.36 29.08 53.00
CA GLY A 746 20.87 29.50 51.69
C GLY A 746 20.13 30.69 51.07
N VAL A 747 19.16 31.24 51.81
CA VAL A 747 18.42 32.42 51.38
C VAL A 747 18.12 33.33 52.59
N ALA A 748 18.18 34.65 52.38
CA ALA A 748 17.74 35.65 53.37
C ALA A 748 16.93 36.74 52.65
N LEU A 749 15.99 37.37 53.38
CA LEU A 749 15.33 38.58 52.84
C LEU A 749 16.34 39.76 52.88
N THR A 750 16.26 40.59 51.84
CA THR A 750 17.08 41.83 51.81
C THR A 750 16.58 42.80 52.88
N THR A 751 17.47 43.67 53.37
CA THR A 751 17.11 44.68 54.38
C THR A 751 16.00 45.62 53.87
N GLU A 752 16.03 45.94 52.59
CA GLU A 752 15.03 46.76 51.88
C GLU A 752 13.66 46.08 51.87
N ALA A 753 13.63 44.81 51.55
CA ALA A 753 12.39 44.02 51.52
C ALA A 753 11.76 43.88 52.94
N VAL A 754 12.61 43.67 53.97
CA VAL A 754 12.15 43.60 55.34
C VAL A 754 11.52 44.94 55.77
N ASN A 755 12.20 46.01 55.50
CA ASN A 755 11.70 47.37 55.84
C ASN A 755 10.42 47.73 55.07
N LEU A 756 10.36 47.36 53.77
CA LEU A 756 9.22 47.74 52.92
C LEU A 756 7.97 46.86 53.20
N TYR A 757 8.14 45.60 53.48
CA TYR A 757 7.02 44.64 53.51
C TYR A 757 6.73 44.04 54.87
N LEU A 758 7.67 44.05 55.83
CA LEU A 758 7.52 43.50 57.19
C LEU A 758 7.64 44.60 58.29
N GLY A 759 8.16 45.74 57.95
CA GLY A 759 8.42 46.85 58.87
C GLY A 759 7.20 47.72 59.19
N SER A 760 5.99 47.34 58.84
CA SER A 760 4.74 48.07 59.17
C SER A 760 3.94 47.39 60.28
#